data_bd5cedf83f8d08e0144f59b03e3c3c84
#
_entry.id   bd5cedf83f8d08e0144f59b03e3c3c84
#
_cell.length_a   1.000
_cell.length_b   1.000
_cell.length_c   1.000
_cell.angle_alpha   90.00
_cell.angle_beta   90.00
_cell.angle_gamma   90.00
#
_symmetry.space_group_name_H-M   'P 1'
#
loop_
_entity.id
_entity.type
_entity.pdbx_description
1 polymer ?
#
loop_
_entity_poly.entity_id
_entity_poly.type
_entity_poly.pdbx_seq_one_letter_code
_entity_poly.pdbx_strand_id
1 'polypeptide(L)'
;MGKPFSKELEKISNTLKWSFEQSTDSLRKAILDDKKPLVIIGSGGSLSACHFLVLLYQQYGVIAKAITPLDLHYSQQILRESNILFVSASGKNNDILFSYKTAVNCEPHRLLSICMKPKSPLEKLSERVSTSFHFSYNLPTGSDGFLATNSLVAFFGLLAKALDLKQDLIFESKTDENINHFKNLTREFFNKVSPDFTFLVLHAGWCQPIAVDLESKLAEAALGDVLISDYRNFGHGRHHWLDKRGVKSCIVALVTPDEKEIAIKTFKLLPTETPILFIETDKTGPEGSIDLLIKSFVFVEALGQSQGIDPGKPGVPGYGRQLYHLNYQSIYLKSDKKSEKQKRVSIIRKSKASVFNDLSNEEQIYWTSSYDKFTSTLQKATFGSVILDYDGTICSAKNRFGDMDYEVIPYLTTLLSNGFVLGIATGRGKSVKKALRDAIPAKFWPQIIIGYYNCTEVGLLNDNSTPNKELQINKGLKDIHELLVSYNFPVEITFELKPSQLTIQIKEREKWEKVRDSIIQLIMLKNPENIQILESSHSMDIIDHSVTNKLNIKSYCQKAAENLGKENDCLFIGDKGQWPGNDYQLLSEPHSLSVDDVSPLNESCWNIAAPSIKNVDATIYYLSCLEYKPNHIKFKLK
;
A
#
# COMPACT_ATOMS: atom_id res chain seq x y z
N MET A 1 -26.03 22.05 -4.98
CA MET A 1 -26.17 22.91 -6.18
C MET A 1 -24.96 22.63 -7.06
N GLY A 2 -25.18 22.23 -8.33
CA GLY A 2 -24.11 22.00 -9.29
C GLY A 2 -23.50 23.30 -9.82
N LYS A 3 -22.36 23.20 -10.49
CA LYS A 3 -21.75 24.28 -11.27
C LYS A 3 -22.12 24.11 -12.75
N PRO A 4 -22.25 25.18 -13.54
CA PRO A 4 -22.45 25.03 -14.99
C PRO A 4 -21.30 24.22 -15.61
N PHE A 5 -21.61 23.23 -16.43
CA PHE A 5 -20.61 22.33 -17.00
C PHE A 5 -19.61 23.10 -17.88
N SER A 6 -20.10 24.02 -18.71
CA SER A 6 -19.25 24.89 -19.54
C SER A 6 -18.21 25.66 -18.74
N LYS A 7 -18.57 26.16 -17.55
CA LYS A 7 -17.64 26.89 -16.68
C LYS A 7 -16.55 26.02 -16.03
N GLU A 8 -16.81 24.74 -15.93
CA GLU A 8 -15.79 23.78 -15.51
C GLU A 8 -14.83 23.43 -16.64
N LEU A 9 -15.35 23.32 -17.89
CA LEU A 9 -14.53 23.06 -19.07
C LEU A 9 -13.52 24.20 -19.34
N GLU A 10 -13.90 25.46 -19.10
CA GLU A 10 -12.99 26.62 -19.23
C GLU A 10 -11.71 26.50 -18.39
N LYS A 11 -11.71 25.67 -17.34
CA LYS A 11 -10.60 25.52 -16.39
C LYS A 11 -9.71 24.29 -16.65
N ILE A 12 -10.12 23.39 -17.54
CA ILE A 12 -9.47 22.08 -17.72
C ILE A 12 -8.01 22.22 -18.12
N SER A 13 -7.67 23.12 -19.07
CA SER A 13 -6.29 23.33 -19.51
C SER A 13 -5.39 23.77 -18.34
N ASN A 14 -5.89 24.69 -17.51
CA ASN A 14 -5.17 25.16 -16.33
C ASN A 14 -5.01 24.05 -15.27
N THR A 15 -6.04 23.23 -15.08
CA THR A 15 -6.01 22.08 -14.17
C THR A 15 -4.99 21.06 -14.61
N LEU A 16 -4.95 20.74 -15.90
CA LEU A 16 -3.99 19.79 -16.45
C LEU A 16 -2.56 20.30 -16.27
N LYS A 17 -2.29 21.56 -16.65
CA LYS A 17 -0.98 22.20 -16.44
C LYS A 17 -0.58 22.12 -14.96
N TRP A 18 -1.47 22.53 -14.05
CA TRP A 18 -1.23 22.45 -12.62
C TRP A 18 -0.86 21.03 -12.17
N SER A 19 -1.52 19.99 -12.69
CA SER A 19 -1.25 18.61 -12.30
C SER A 19 0.17 18.16 -12.65
N PHE A 20 0.70 18.61 -13.77
CA PHE A 20 2.09 18.35 -14.18
C PHE A 20 3.13 19.20 -13.42
N GLU A 21 2.72 20.28 -12.78
CA GLU A 21 3.60 21.09 -11.91
C GLU A 21 3.76 20.48 -10.50
N GLN A 22 2.86 19.57 -10.09
CA GLN A 22 2.92 18.98 -8.75
C GLN A 22 4.08 17.97 -8.62
N SER A 23 4.64 17.83 -7.41
CA SER A 23 5.58 16.75 -7.09
C SER A 23 4.83 15.43 -6.96
N THR A 24 5.28 14.40 -7.67
CA THR A 24 4.71 13.05 -7.65
C THR A 24 5.70 11.97 -7.25
N ASP A 25 6.93 12.31 -6.87
CA ASP A 25 8.00 11.35 -6.55
C ASP A 25 7.64 10.41 -5.41
N SER A 26 7.05 10.96 -4.33
CA SER A 26 6.60 10.16 -3.20
C SER A 26 5.45 9.22 -3.58
N LEU A 27 4.53 9.67 -4.43
CA LEU A 27 3.43 8.85 -4.95
C LEU A 27 3.98 7.71 -5.83
N ARG A 28 4.89 8.04 -6.77
CA ARG A 28 5.59 7.07 -7.62
C ARG A 28 6.28 6.00 -6.77
N LYS A 29 7.09 6.43 -5.81
CA LYS A 29 7.81 5.53 -4.93
C LYS A 29 6.84 4.61 -4.16
N ALA A 30 5.78 5.14 -3.58
CA ALA A 30 4.84 4.35 -2.81
C ALA A 30 4.09 3.30 -3.65
N ILE A 31 3.81 3.58 -4.92
CA ILE A 31 3.11 2.65 -5.83
C ILE A 31 4.07 1.59 -6.38
N LEU A 32 5.33 1.94 -6.72
CA LEU A 32 6.24 1.08 -7.48
C LEU A 32 7.28 0.33 -6.65
N ASP A 33 7.46 0.68 -5.37
CA ASP A 33 8.58 0.22 -4.54
C ASP A 33 8.67 -1.32 -4.40
N ASP A 34 7.58 -2.05 -4.48
CA ASP A 34 7.55 -3.50 -4.28
C ASP A 34 6.85 -4.32 -5.37
N LYS A 35 6.30 -3.67 -6.40
CA LYS A 35 5.65 -4.30 -7.56
C LYS A 35 4.66 -5.43 -7.23
N LYS A 36 3.93 -5.30 -6.12
CA LYS A 36 2.83 -6.22 -5.77
C LYS A 36 1.60 -5.96 -6.65
N PRO A 37 0.68 -6.92 -6.78
CA PRO A 37 -0.62 -6.67 -7.39
C PRO A 37 -1.28 -5.43 -6.81
N LEU A 38 -1.91 -4.59 -7.65
CA LEU A 38 -2.53 -3.34 -7.21
C LEU A 38 -4.05 -3.40 -7.38
N VAL A 39 -4.78 -3.25 -6.27
CA VAL A 39 -6.23 -3.09 -6.27
C VAL A 39 -6.56 -1.62 -6.05
N ILE A 40 -7.29 -1.02 -6.99
CA ILE A 40 -7.55 0.43 -7.02
C ILE A 40 -9.04 0.65 -6.83
N ILE A 41 -9.41 1.42 -5.81
CA ILE A 41 -10.79 1.62 -5.41
C ILE A 41 -11.22 3.06 -5.68
N GLY A 42 -12.30 3.20 -6.43
CA GLY A 42 -12.95 4.48 -6.72
C GLY A 42 -14.45 4.32 -6.92
N SER A 43 -15.17 5.44 -6.90
CA SER A 43 -16.61 5.48 -7.19
C SER A 43 -16.96 6.68 -8.06
N GLY A 44 -18.02 6.56 -8.89
CA GLY A 44 -18.39 7.60 -9.85
C GLY A 44 -17.20 7.94 -10.77
N GLY A 45 -17.01 9.20 -11.11
CA GLY A 45 -15.91 9.64 -11.98
C GLY A 45 -14.49 9.26 -11.50
N SER A 46 -14.28 9.03 -10.19
CA SER A 46 -12.99 8.54 -9.70
C SER A 46 -12.69 7.11 -10.16
N LEU A 47 -13.70 6.30 -10.49
CA LEU A 47 -13.50 4.95 -11.01
C LEU A 47 -12.82 4.98 -12.39
N SER A 48 -13.12 5.98 -13.23
CA SER A 48 -12.43 6.17 -14.51
C SER A 48 -10.93 6.42 -14.32
N ALA A 49 -10.53 7.20 -13.30
CA ALA A 49 -9.13 7.38 -12.93
C ALA A 49 -8.50 6.06 -12.45
N CYS A 50 -9.27 5.20 -11.77
CA CYS A 50 -8.79 3.87 -11.36
C CYS A 50 -8.49 2.99 -12.60
N HIS A 51 -9.36 2.97 -13.59
CA HIS A 51 -9.13 2.26 -14.86
C HIS A 51 -7.90 2.80 -15.61
N PHE A 52 -7.71 4.12 -15.61
CA PHE A 52 -6.51 4.72 -16.19
C PHE A 52 -5.23 4.27 -15.47
N LEU A 53 -5.25 4.25 -14.14
CA LEU A 53 -4.12 3.77 -13.35
C LEU A 53 -3.84 2.28 -13.56
N VAL A 54 -4.86 1.45 -13.79
CA VAL A 54 -4.66 0.04 -14.17
C VAL A 54 -3.76 -0.07 -15.40
N LEU A 55 -4.05 0.68 -16.45
CA LEU A 55 -3.25 0.65 -17.68
C LEU A 55 -1.82 1.15 -17.46
N LEU A 56 -1.65 2.23 -16.68
CA LEU A 56 -0.33 2.74 -16.31
C LEU A 56 0.49 1.70 -15.53
N TYR A 57 -0.11 1.06 -14.55
CA TYR A 57 0.59 0.11 -13.69
C TYR A 57 0.93 -1.20 -14.42
N GLN A 58 0.06 -1.66 -15.30
CA GLN A 58 0.29 -2.87 -16.12
C GLN A 58 1.51 -2.73 -17.05
N GLN A 59 1.91 -1.52 -17.43
CA GLN A 59 3.15 -1.30 -18.19
C GLN A 59 4.41 -1.77 -17.43
N TYR A 60 4.33 -1.86 -16.10
CA TYR A 60 5.42 -2.39 -15.26
C TYR A 60 5.41 -3.92 -15.13
N GLY A 61 4.53 -4.61 -15.89
CA GLY A 61 4.44 -6.08 -15.88
C GLY A 61 3.74 -6.66 -14.65
N VAL A 62 2.92 -5.86 -13.94
CA VAL A 62 2.25 -6.28 -12.71
C VAL A 62 0.73 -6.17 -12.87
N ILE A 63 0.01 -7.12 -12.28
CA ILE A 63 -1.46 -7.14 -12.33
C ILE A 63 -2.03 -5.96 -11.53
N ALA A 64 -2.99 -5.26 -12.15
CA ALA A 64 -3.81 -4.27 -11.46
C ALA A 64 -5.29 -4.44 -11.80
N LYS A 65 -6.17 -4.06 -10.86
CA LYS A 65 -7.63 -4.14 -11.02
C LYS A 65 -8.30 -2.93 -10.39
N ALA A 66 -9.14 -2.24 -11.15
CA ALA A 66 -10.07 -1.23 -10.64
C ALA A 66 -11.35 -1.91 -10.12
N ILE A 67 -11.82 -1.51 -8.95
CA ILE A 67 -13.04 -2.02 -8.32
C ILE A 67 -13.81 -0.90 -7.63
N THR A 68 -15.11 -1.13 -7.43
CA THR A 68 -15.95 -0.26 -6.62
C THR A 68 -15.79 -0.54 -5.12
N PRO A 69 -16.22 0.37 -4.22
CA PRO A 69 -16.32 0.11 -2.79
C PRO A 69 -17.14 -1.15 -2.45
N LEU A 70 -18.20 -1.43 -3.21
CA LEU A 70 -19.01 -2.63 -2.98
C LEU A 70 -18.30 -3.91 -3.42
N ASP A 71 -17.61 -3.87 -4.56
CA ASP A 71 -16.81 -5.01 -5.04
C ASP A 71 -15.69 -5.38 -4.06
N LEU A 72 -15.11 -4.39 -3.36
CA LEU A 72 -14.10 -4.66 -2.34
C LEU A 72 -14.64 -5.57 -1.23
N HIS A 73 -15.89 -5.39 -0.83
CA HIS A 73 -16.52 -6.25 0.17
C HIS A 73 -16.54 -7.72 -0.25
N TYR A 74 -16.74 -8.00 -1.54
CA TYR A 74 -16.74 -9.36 -2.10
C TYR A 74 -15.36 -9.87 -2.54
N SER A 75 -14.33 -9.02 -2.48
CA SER A 75 -12.97 -9.33 -2.94
C SER A 75 -11.93 -9.27 -1.81
N GLN A 76 -12.35 -9.43 -0.55
CA GLN A 76 -11.44 -9.27 0.60
C GLN A 76 -10.27 -10.24 0.57
N GLN A 77 -10.41 -11.42 -0.02
CA GLN A 77 -9.39 -12.46 -0.09
C GLN A 77 -8.12 -12.03 -0.83
N ILE A 78 -8.26 -11.12 -1.81
CA ILE A 78 -7.09 -10.65 -2.59
C ILE A 78 -6.35 -9.48 -1.92
N LEU A 79 -6.93 -8.87 -0.88
CA LEU A 79 -6.42 -7.59 -0.37
C LEU A 79 -5.09 -7.74 0.37
N ARG A 80 -4.91 -8.81 1.12
CA ARG A 80 -3.73 -9.01 1.97
C ARG A 80 -2.42 -9.06 1.17
N GLU A 81 -2.43 -9.74 0.03
CA GLU A 81 -1.26 -9.92 -0.83
C GLU A 81 -1.11 -8.80 -1.89
N SER A 82 -1.95 -7.77 -1.78
CA SER A 82 -1.99 -6.66 -2.74
C SER A 82 -1.65 -5.34 -2.09
N ASN A 83 -1.18 -4.41 -2.91
CA ASN A 83 -1.22 -2.99 -2.60
C ASN A 83 -2.62 -2.47 -2.88
N ILE A 84 -3.15 -1.63 -2.01
CA ILE A 84 -4.49 -1.04 -2.15
C ILE A 84 -4.35 0.46 -2.30
N LEU A 85 -4.98 1.02 -3.33
CA LEU A 85 -5.03 2.48 -3.53
C LEU A 85 -6.47 2.97 -3.61
N PHE A 86 -6.85 3.87 -2.73
CA PHE A 86 -8.12 4.60 -2.77
C PHE A 86 -7.98 5.91 -3.52
N VAL A 87 -8.83 6.12 -4.52
CA VAL A 87 -8.90 7.35 -5.33
C VAL A 87 -10.21 8.06 -5.04
N SER A 88 -10.15 9.25 -4.46
CA SER A 88 -11.36 10.02 -4.10
C SER A 88 -11.11 11.52 -4.12
N ALA A 89 -11.82 12.27 -4.95
CA ALA A 89 -11.62 13.71 -5.08
C ALA A 89 -11.80 14.44 -3.74
N SER A 90 -12.85 14.16 -3.00
CA SER A 90 -13.16 14.85 -1.74
C SER A 90 -12.68 14.11 -0.48
N GLY A 91 -12.45 12.82 -0.57
CA GLY A 91 -12.17 11.95 0.59
C GLY A 91 -13.30 11.87 1.62
N LYS A 92 -14.55 12.20 1.23
CA LYS A 92 -15.72 12.29 2.14
C LYS A 92 -16.78 11.23 1.89
N ASN A 93 -16.75 10.57 0.72
CA ASN A 93 -17.76 9.58 0.37
C ASN A 93 -17.79 8.46 1.41
N ASN A 94 -18.98 8.15 1.94
CA ASN A 94 -19.14 7.16 3.00
C ASN A 94 -18.74 5.76 2.57
N ASP A 95 -18.95 5.41 1.30
CA ASP A 95 -18.61 4.10 0.76
C ASP A 95 -17.09 3.92 0.70
N ILE A 96 -16.37 4.96 0.30
CA ILE A 96 -14.89 4.99 0.32
C ILE A 96 -14.37 4.87 1.76
N LEU A 97 -14.93 5.65 2.71
CA LEU A 97 -14.50 5.60 4.11
C LEU A 97 -14.76 4.24 4.75
N PHE A 98 -15.89 3.61 4.40
CA PHE A 98 -16.21 2.28 4.89
C PHE A 98 -15.28 1.22 4.30
N SER A 99 -15.08 1.25 2.98
CA SER A 99 -14.19 0.31 2.28
C SER A 99 -12.74 0.45 2.75
N TYR A 100 -12.30 1.68 3.05
CA TYR A 100 -10.99 1.92 3.66
C TYR A 100 -10.85 1.21 5.01
N LYS A 101 -11.85 1.33 5.89
CA LYS A 101 -11.86 0.63 7.18
C LYS A 101 -11.89 -0.90 7.02
N THR A 102 -12.58 -1.39 6.00
CA THR A 102 -12.60 -2.82 5.68
C THR A 102 -11.22 -3.28 5.22
N ALA A 103 -10.57 -2.53 4.33
CA ALA A 103 -9.22 -2.83 3.87
C ALA A 103 -8.19 -2.83 5.03
N VAL A 104 -8.30 -1.89 5.97
CA VAL A 104 -7.48 -1.86 7.20
C VAL A 104 -7.55 -3.19 7.96
N ASN A 105 -8.75 -3.77 8.09
CA ASN A 105 -8.93 -5.05 8.80
C ASN A 105 -8.35 -6.26 8.04
N CYS A 106 -8.17 -6.15 6.72
CA CYS A 106 -7.56 -7.20 5.90
C CYS A 106 -6.03 -7.11 5.88
N GLU A 107 -5.45 -6.06 6.44
CA GLU A 107 -3.98 -5.83 6.51
C GLU A 107 -3.27 -6.00 5.17
N PRO A 108 -3.62 -5.20 4.16
CA PRO A 108 -2.96 -5.26 2.86
C PRO A 108 -1.46 -5.00 2.99
N HIS A 109 -0.71 -5.42 1.99
CA HIS A 109 0.73 -5.18 1.97
C HIS A 109 1.05 -3.68 2.12
N ARG A 110 0.36 -2.83 1.35
CA ARG A 110 0.34 -1.37 1.52
C ARG A 110 -1.06 -0.81 1.38
N LEU A 111 -1.35 0.23 2.14
CA LEU A 111 -2.61 0.96 2.05
C LEU A 111 -2.33 2.40 1.64
N LEU A 112 -2.75 2.74 0.43
CA LEU A 112 -2.49 4.03 -0.19
C LEU A 112 -3.82 4.78 -0.39
N SER A 113 -3.77 6.10 -0.39
CA SER A 113 -4.93 6.93 -0.75
C SER A 113 -4.49 8.25 -1.39
N ILE A 114 -5.27 8.73 -2.35
CA ILE A 114 -5.05 10.00 -3.03
C ILE A 114 -6.33 10.85 -3.03
N CYS A 115 -6.22 12.11 -2.64
CA CYS A 115 -7.32 13.08 -2.63
C CYS A 115 -6.94 14.39 -3.31
N MET A 116 -7.97 15.10 -3.84
CA MET A 116 -7.85 16.46 -4.39
C MET A 116 -8.16 17.54 -3.33
N LYS A 117 -8.30 17.16 -2.08
CA LYS A 117 -8.62 18.05 -0.97
C LYS A 117 -7.82 17.67 0.27
N PRO A 118 -6.91 18.55 0.75
CA PRO A 118 -6.23 18.37 2.02
C PRO A 118 -7.18 18.34 3.22
N LYS A 119 -6.73 17.74 4.31
CA LYS A 119 -7.48 17.58 5.57
C LYS A 119 -8.83 16.87 5.40
N SER A 120 -8.87 15.93 4.46
CA SER A 120 -10.06 15.14 4.18
C SER A 120 -10.35 14.13 5.30
N PRO A 121 -11.60 13.61 5.43
CA PRO A 121 -11.87 12.50 6.34
C PRO A 121 -11.06 11.24 6.04
N LEU A 122 -10.75 10.97 4.76
CA LEU A 122 -9.92 9.85 4.36
C LEU A 122 -8.45 10.02 4.82
N GLU A 123 -7.91 11.24 4.72
CA GLU A 123 -6.59 11.59 5.26
C GLU A 123 -6.52 11.33 6.77
N LYS A 124 -7.51 11.81 7.54
CA LYS A 124 -7.60 11.58 8.98
C LYS A 124 -7.71 10.10 9.38
N LEU A 125 -8.31 9.26 8.52
CA LEU A 125 -8.32 7.82 8.73
C LEU A 125 -6.96 7.22 8.44
N SER A 126 -6.29 7.68 7.37
CA SER A 126 -4.96 7.23 6.97
C SER A 126 -3.90 7.54 8.03
N GLU A 127 -3.94 8.72 8.64
CA GLU A 127 -3.03 9.12 9.72
C GLU A 127 -3.06 8.19 10.95
N ARG A 128 -4.14 7.44 11.13
CA ARG A 128 -4.32 6.50 12.26
C ARG A 128 -3.80 5.09 11.95
N VAL A 129 -3.28 4.87 10.76
CA VAL A 129 -2.84 3.57 10.27
C VAL A 129 -1.36 3.66 9.92
N SER A 130 -0.50 3.07 10.73
CA SER A 130 0.97 3.20 10.61
C SER A 130 1.54 2.73 9.27
N THR A 131 0.85 1.79 8.61
CA THR A 131 1.23 1.23 7.31
C THR A 131 0.59 1.94 6.12
N SER A 132 -0.10 3.07 6.36
CA SER A 132 -0.80 3.82 5.32
C SER A 132 -0.01 5.03 4.84
N PHE A 133 -0.19 5.34 3.54
CA PHE A 133 0.36 6.53 2.90
C PHE A 133 -0.78 7.31 2.26
N HIS A 134 -0.89 8.59 2.60
CA HIS A 134 -1.88 9.48 2.02
C HIS A 134 -1.22 10.57 1.19
N PHE A 135 -1.76 10.80 -0.01
CA PHE A 135 -1.33 11.85 -0.93
C PHE A 135 -2.47 12.83 -1.13
N SER A 136 -2.29 14.06 -0.71
CA SER A 136 -3.29 15.10 -0.89
C SER A 136 -2.75 16.24 -1.76
N TYR A 137 -3.55 16.62 -2.74
CA TYR A 137 -3.29 17.72 -3.65
C TYR A 137 -4.41 18.75 -3.52
N ASN A 138 -4.06 20.02 -3.46
CA ASN A 138 -5.06 21.09 -3.33
C ASN A 138 -5.50 21.58 -4.70
N LEU A 139 -6.58 20.98 -5.25
CA LEU A 139 -7.10 21.31 -6.57
C LEU A 139 -7.49 22.80 -6.66
N PRO A 140 -6.88 23.60 -7.57
CA PRO A 140 -7.12 25.05 -7.61
C PRO A 140 -8.56 25.44 -7.91
N THR A 141 -9.26 24.62 -8.69
CA THR A 141 -10.66 24.85 -9.07
C THR A 141 -11.66 24.52 -7.96
N GLY A 142 -11.17 23.89 -6.88
CA GLY A 142 -12.01 23.37 -5.80
C GLY A 142 -12.81 22.14 -6.24
N SER A 143 -13.95 21.90 -5.59
CA SER A 143 -14.80 20.75 -5.93
C SER A 143 -15.47 20.93 -7.28
N ASP A 144 -15.61 19.86 -8.05
CA ASP A 144 -16.39 19.82 -9.29
C ASP A 144 -17.89 20.12 -9.05
N GLY A 145 -18.64 20.27 -10.14
CA GLY A 145 -20.08 20.38 -10.14
C GLY A 145 -20.76 19.04 -9.83
N PHE A 146 -21.76 18.69 -10.65
CA PHE A 146 -22.44 17.40 -10.50
C PHE A 146 -21.59 16.23 -11.05
N LEU A 147 -21.02 16.41 -12.23
CA LEU A 147 -20.10 15.45 -12.84
C LEU A 147 -18.65 15.72 -12.46
N ALA A 148 -17.84 14.67 -12.41
CA ALA A 148 -16.41 14.81 -12.22
C ALA A 148 -15.75 15.37 -13.48
N THR A 149 -15.05 16.50 -13.38
CA THR A 149 -14.40 17.22 -14.48
C THR A 149 -12.95 17.53 -14.14
N ASN A 150 -12.70 18.65 -13.46
CA ASN A 150 -11.35 19.09 -13.12
C ASN A 150 -10.64 18.11 -12.17
N SER A 151 -11.33 17.52 -11.20
CA SER A 151 -10.72 16.51 -10.34
C SER A 151 -10.30 15.26 -11.12
N LEU A 152 -11.06 14.85 -12.12
CA LEU A 152 -10.73 13.69 -12.94
C LEU A 152 -9.50 13.98 -13.83
N VAL A 153 -9.47 15.14 -14.49
CA VAL A 153 -8.29 15.56 -15.28
C VAL A 153 -7.04 15.67 -14.39
N ALA A 154 -7.19 16.18 -13.17
CA ALA A 154 -6.10 16.26 -12.21
C ALA A 154 -5.57 14.86 -11.84
N PHE A 155 -6.45 13.88 -11.61
CA PHE A 155 -6.02 12.51 -11.39
C PHE A 155 -5.26 11.93 -12.59
N PHE A 156 -5.77 12.10 -13.79
CA PHE A 156 -5.09 11.61 -14.99
C PHE A 156 -3.70 12.24 -15.14
N GLY A 157 -3.57 13.55 -14.99
CA GLY A 157 -2.28 14.23 -15.10
C GLY A 157 -1.28 13.82 -14.02
N LEU A 158 -1.71 13.77 -12.74
CA LEU A 158 -0.85 13.36 -11.62
C LEU A 158 -0.39 11.90 -11.74
N LEU A 159 -1.31 10.99 -12.11
CA LEU A 159 -1.00 9.57 -12.26
C LEU A 159 -0.11 9.30 -13.47
N ALA A 160 -0.38 9.97 -14.60
CA ALA A 160 0.47 9.91 -15.77
C ALA A 160 1.89 10.37 -15.44
N LYS A 161 2.04 11.55 -14.82
CA LYS A 161 3.35 12.07 -14.39
C LYS A 161 4.05 11.12 -13.42
N ALA A 162 3.32 10.57 -12.44
CA ALA A 162 3.89 9.68 -11.45
C ALA A 162 4.40 8.37 -12.04
N LEU A 163 3.72 7.82 -13.06
CA LEU A 163 3.95 6.46 -13.57
C LEU A 163 4.42 6.41 -15.02
N ASP A 164 4.73 7.54 -15.63
CA ASP A 164 5.31 7.54 -16.96
C ASP A 164 6.65 6.80 -16.99
N LEU A 165 6.75 5.79 -17.86
CA LEU A 165 7.96 4.99 -18.04
C LEU A 165 9.10 5.78 -18.65
N LYS A 166 8.79 6.72 -19.53
CA LYS A 166 9.76 7.51 -20.27
C LYS A 166 10.23 8.74 -19.50
N GLN A 167 9.46 9.18 -18.51
CA GLN A 167 9.66 10.42 -17.73
C GLN A 167 9.73 11.70 -18.61
N ASP A 168 9.21 11.63 -19.84
CA ASP A 168 9.30 12.67 -20.88
C ASP A 168 7.96 13.33 -21.17
N LEU A 169 6.90 13.04 -20.38
CA LEU A 169 5.58 13.63 -20.59
C LEU A 169 5.62 15.15 -20.49
N ILE A 170 5.74 15.79 -21.65
CA ILE A 170 5.60 17.25 -21.82
C ILE A 170 4.25 17.49 -22.48
N PHE A 171 3.31 18.02 -21.73
CA PHE A 171 2.01 18.39 -22.28
C PHE A 171 2.12 19.76 -22.97
N GLU A 172 2.26 19.76 -24.28
CA GLU A 172 2.19 20.98 -25.08
C GLU A 172 0.73 21.44 -25.25
N SER A 173 0.46 22.68 -24.91
CA SER A 173 -0.88 23.30 -24.85
C SER A 173 -1.48 23.68 -26.22
N LYS A 174 -1.27 22.92 -27.27
CA LYS A 174 -2.00 23.13 -28.56
C LYS A 174 -3.46 22.65 -28.52
N THR A 175 -4.03 22.57 -27.34
CA THR A 175 -5.37 22.01 -27.09
C THR A 175 -6.52 22.87 -27.60
N ASP A 176 -6.39 24.20 -27.65
CA ASP A 176 -7.55 25.06 -27.86
C ASP A 176 -8.07 25.06 -29.30
N GLU A 177 -7.24 24.99 -30.33
CA GLU A 177 -7.68 24.94 -31.74
C GLU A 177 -8.32 23.60 -32.08
N ASN A 178 -7.71 22.50 -31.66
CA ASN A 178 -8.23 21.15 -31.88
C ASN A 178 -9.56 20.93 -31.14
N ILE A 179 -9.70 21.47 -29.92
CA ILE A 179 -10.96 21.43 -29.15
C ILE A 179 -12.06 22.21 -29.86
N ASN A 180 -11.78 23.40 -30.37
CA ASN A 180 -12.77 24.21 -31.09
C ASN A 180 -13.24 23.56 -32.40
N HIS A 181 -12.32 22.94 -33.14
CA HIS A 181 -12.68 22.16 -34.33
C HIS A 181 -13.59 20.98 -33.92
N PHE A 182 -13.24 20.23 -32.90
CA PHE A 182 -14.05 19.11 -32.40
C PHE A 182 -15.43 19.54 -31.90
N LYS A 183 -15.55 20.72 -31.27
CA LYS A 183 -16.84 21.32 -30.86
C LYS A 183 -17.77 21.49 -32.06
N ASN A 184 -17.27 21.98 -33.17
CA ASN A 184 -18.06 22.18 -34.36
C ASN A 184 -18.51 20.85 -34.96
N LEU A 185 -17.60 19.87 -35.07
CA LEU A 185 -17.93 18.51 -35.55
C LEU A 185 -19.04 17.86 -34.70
N THR A 186 -18.94 17.99 -33.39
CA THR A 186 -19.90 17.40 -32.47
C THR A 186 -21.28 18.08 -32.56
N ARG A 187 -21.33 19.40 -32.75
CA ARG A 187 -22.59 20.14 -32.97
C ARG A 187 -23.25 19.71 -34.29
N GLU A 188 -22.47 19.60 -35.37
CA GLU A 188 -22.99 19.12 -36.67
C GLU A 188 -23.51 17.68 -36.58
N PHE A 189 -22.86 16.83 -35.79
CA PHE A 189 -23.32 15.47 -35.53
C PHE A 189 -24.69 15.46 -34.85
N PHE A 190 -24.87 16.23 -33.79
CA PHE A 190 -26.15 16.29 -33.04
C PHE A 190 -27.27 17.02 -33.81
N ASN A 191 -26.96 17.77 -34.86
CA ASN A 191 -27.99 18.27 -35.79
C ASN A 191 -28.60 17.15 -36.64
N LYS A 192 -27.91 16.00 -36.76
CA LYS A 192 -28.32 14.85 -37.59
C LYS A 192 -28.80 13.66 -36.77
N VAL A 193 -28.48 13.61 -35.50
CA VAL A 193 -28.77 12.50 -34.58
C VAL A 193 -29.78 12.93 -33.53
N SER A 194 -30.86 12.16 -33.39
CA SER A 194 -31.89 12.43 -32.36
C SER A 194 -31.31 12.28 -30.94
N PRO A 195 -31.74 13.11 -29.96
CA PRO A 195 -31.36 12.96 -28.57
C PRO A 195 -31.72 11.60 -27.95
N ASP A 196 -32.72 10.89 -28.49
CA ASP A 196 -33.18 9.58 -27.97
C ASP A 196 -32.38 8.39 -28.54
N PHE A 197 -31.20 8.62 -29.09
CA PHE A 197 -30.37 7.56 -29.63
C PHE A 197 -29.61 6.82 -28.51
N THR A 198 -29.42 5.50 -28.71
CA THR A 198 -28.48 4.71 -27.94
C THR A 198 -27.06 4.91 -28.48
N PHE A 199 -26.12 5.25 -27.65
CA PHE A 199 -24.72 5.46 -27.98
C PHE A 199 -23.94 4.14 -27.81
N LEU A 200 -23.45 3.58 -28.94
CA LEU A 200 -22.55 2.44 -28.95
C LEU A 200 -21.10 2.97 -28.84
N VAL A 201 -20.53 2.97 -27.68
CA VAL A 201 -19.16 3.46 -27.46
C VAL A 201 -18.18 2.32 -27.71
N LEU A 202 -17.44 2.43 -28.82
CA LEU A 202 -16.42 1.45 -29.19
C LEU A 202 -15.02 1.96 -28.85
N HIS A 203 -14.23 1.09 -28.22
CA HIS A 203 -12.92 1.44 -27.71
C HIS A 203 -11.95 0.26 -27.80
N ALA A 204 -10.67 0.49 -27.50
CA ALA A 204 -9.68 -0.51 -27.06
C ALA A 204 -8.55 0.17 -26.29
N GLY A 205 -7.69 -0.62 -25.66
CA GLY A 205 -6.46 -0.14 -25.03
C GLY A 205 -6.65 1.10 -24.15
N TRP A 206 -5.92 2.16 -24.45
CA TRP A 206 -5.91 3.42 -23.70
C TRP A 206 -7.22 4.22 -23.77
N CYS A 207 -8.14 3.82 -24.65
CA CYS A 207 -9.47 4.43 -24.73
C CYS A 207 -10.45 3.90 -23.68
N GLN A 208 -10.16 2.76 -23.02
CA GLN A 208 -11.06 2.13 -22.04
C GLN A 208 -11.50 3.05 -20.91
N PRO A 209 -10.60 3.79 -20.21
CA PRO A 209 -11.01 4.69 -19.13
C PRO A 209 -12.00 5.76 -19.57
N ILE A 210 -11.89 6.20 -20.82
CA ILE A 210 -12.77 7.23 -21.40
C ILE A 210 -14.15 6.64 -21.75
N ALA A 211 -14.20 5.39 -22.22
CA ALA A 211 -15.47 4.71 -22.45
C ALA A 211 -16.26 4.54 -21.15
N VAL A 212 -15.59 4.13 -20.06
CA VAL A 212 -16.18 4.03 -18.71
C VAL A 212 -16.66 5.40 -18.22
N ASP A 213 -15.87 6.45 -18.45
CA ASP A 213 -16.24 7.81 -18.04
C ASP A 213 -17.45 8.35 -18.81
N LEU A 214 -17.53 8.10 -20.12
CA LEU A 214 -18.67 8.48 -20.95
C LEU A 214 -19.95 7.79 -20.48
N GLU A 215 -19.91 6.49 -20.25
CA GLU A 215 -21.07 5.74 -19.73
C GLU A 215 -21.56 6.35 -18.42
N SER A 216 -20.66 6.53 -17.47
CA SER A 216 -20.99 7.14 -16.17
C SER A 216 -21.62 8.52 -16.35
N LYS A 217 -21.02 9.41 -17.15
CA LYS A 217 -21.50 10.78 -17.33
C LYS A 217 -22.85 10.88 -18.03
N LEU A 218 -23.06 10.07 -19.06
CA LEU A 218 -24.32 10.08 -19.78
C LEU A 218 -25.47 9.54 -18.91
N ALA A 219 -25.18 8.48 -18.16
CA ALA A 219 -26.14 7.92 -17.19
C ALA A 219 -26.42 8.87 -16.03
N GLU A 220 -25.38 9.44 -15.40
CA GLU A 220 -25.53 10.36 -14.26
C GLU A 220 -26.29 11.63 -14.61
N ALA A 221 -26.06 12.20 -15.79
CA ALA A 221 -26.74 13.41 -16.26
C ALA A 221 -28.02 13.11 -17.06
N ALA A 222 -28.43 11.85 -17.19
CA ALA A 222 -29.60 11.39 -17.95
C ALA A 222 -29.59 11.87 -19.41
N LEU A 223 -28.43 11.80 -20.07
CA LEU A 223 -28.23 12.29 -21.44
C LEU A 223 -28.46 11.21 -22.50
N GLY A 224 -28.52 9.95 -22.14
CA GLY A 224 -28.81 8.86 -23.07
C GLY A 224 -28.34 7.50 -22.63
N ASP A 225 -28.81 6.47 -23.34
CA ASP A 225 -28.40 5.08 -23.13
C ASP A 225 -27.03 4.82 -23.75
N VAL A 226 -26.18 4.08 -23.01
CA VAL A 226 -24.83 3.76 -23.49
C VAL A 226 -24.58 2.26 -23.46
N LEU A 227 -24.02 1.74 -24.52
CA LEU A 227 -23.49 0.38 -24.62
C LEU A 227 -21.99 0.45 -24.93
N ILE A 228 -21.17 -0.03 -23.99
CA ILE A 228 -19.71 -0.05 -24.15
C ILE A 228 -19.25 -1.39 -24.69
N SER A 229 -18.35 -1.39 -25.65
CA SER A 229 -17.68 -2.61 -26.13
C SER A 229 -16.31 -2.28 -26.73
N ASP A 230 -15.34 -3.19 -26.52
CA ASP A 230 -14.17 -3.14 -27.38
C ASP A 230 -14.52 -3.59 -28.83
N TYR A 231 -13.68 -3.16 -29.80
CA TYR A 231 -13.92 -3.40 -31.23
C TYR A 231 -14.09 -4.87 -31.57
N ARG A 232 -13.39 -5.78 -30.88
CA ARG A 232 -13.49 -7.22 -31.20
C ARG A 232 -14.67 -7.87 -30.50
N ASN A 233 -14.95 -7.51 -29.26
CA ASN A 233 -16.10 -7.99 -28.51
C ASN A 233 -17.42 -7.52 -29.17
N PHE A 234 -17.42 -6.34 -29.80
CA PHE A 234 -18.50 -5.88 -30.64
C PHE A 234 -18.75 -6.85 -31.82
N GLY A 235 -17.69 -7.37 -32.42
CA GLY A 235 -17.77 -8.39 -33.48
C GLY A 235 -18.31 -9.75 -33.00
N HIS A 236 -18.24 -10.05 -31.70
CA HIS A 236 -18.74 -11.31 -31.13
C HIS A 236 -20.24 -11.32 -30.77
N GLY A 237 -21.07 -10.67 -31.60
CA GLY A 237 -22.53 -10.71 -31.52
C GLY A 237 -23.17 -9.39 -31.11
N ARG A 238 -22.46 -8.44 -30.48
CA ARG A 238 -23.04 -7.15 -30.06
C ARG A 238 -23.45 -6.27 -31.23
N HIS A 239 -22.87 -6.47 -32.41
CA HIS A 239 -23.26 -5.82 -33.68
C HIS A 239 -24.71 -6.12 -34.09
N HIS A 240 -25.33 -7.21 -33.62
CA HIS A 240 -26.76 -7.49 -33.86
C HIS A 240 -27.67 -6.40 -33.29
N TRP A 241 -27.19 -5.59 -32.36
CA TRP A 241 -27.91 -4.40 -31.89
C TRP A 241 -28.24 -3.47 -33.06
N LEU A 242 -27.28 -3.21 -33.94
CA LEU A 242 -27.48 -2.33 -35.09
C LEU A 242 -28.50 -2.89 -36.09
N ASP A 243 -28.55 -4.20 -36.30
CA ASP A 243 -29.55 -4.84 -37.16
C ASP A 243 -30.99 -4.61 -36.66
N LYS A 244 -31.20 -4.66 -35.34
CA LYS A 244 -32.54 -4.56 -34.74
C LYS A 244 -32.89 -3.16 -34.23
N ARG A 245 -31.91 -2.34 -33.92
CA ARG A 245 -32.07 -1.05 -33.25
C ARG A 245 -31.29 0.09 -33.93
N GLY A 246 -30.67 -0.16 -35.08
CA GLY A 246 -29.78 0.77 -35.80
C GLY A 246 -30.41 2.14 -36.08
N VAL A 247 -31.70 2.19 -36.38
CA VAL A 247 -32.47 3.43 -36.69
C VAL A 247 -32.42 4.44 -35.53
N LYS A 248 -32.28 3.94 -34.27
CA LYS A 248 -32.16 4.76 -33.05
C LYS A 248 -30.82 4.57 -32.37
N SER A 249 -29.77 4.33 -33.10
CA SER A 249 -28.44 4.12 -32.54
C SER A 249 -27.39 4.87 -33.34
N CYS A 250 -26.35 5.29 -32.64
CA CYS A 250 -25.16 5.84 -33.28
C CYS A 250 -23.90 5.25 -32.59
N ILE A 251 -22.80 5.30 -33.28
CA ILE A 251 -21.52 4.86 -32.77
C ILE A 251 -20.68 6.07 -32.36
N VAL A 252 -20.11 5.99 -31.16
CA VAL A 252 -19.04 6.88 -30.71
C VAL A 252 -17.76 6.06 -30.69
N ALA A 253 -16.88 6.33 -31.64
CA ALA A 253 -15.63 5.63 -31.80
C ALA A 253 -14.50 6.36 -31.05
N LEU A 254 -13.93 5.75 -30.00
CA LEU A 254 -12.75 6.25 -29.31
C LEU A 254 -11.51 5.68 -30.00
N VAL A 255 -10.63 6.55 -30.52
CA VAL A 255 -9.53 6.13 -31.39
C VAL A 255 -8.23 6.87 -31.05
N THR A 256 -7.20 6.10 -30.72
CA THR A 256 -5.80 6.55 -30.76
C THR A 256 -5.15 6.00 -32.04
N PRO A 257 -3.92 6.37 -32.40
CA PRO A 257 -3.22 5.77 -33.53
C PRO A 257 -3.16 4.24 -33.47
N ASP A 258 -3.10 3.65 -32.30
CA ASP A 258 -2.99 2.20 -32.10
C ASP A 258 -4.26 1.45 -32.51
N GLU A 259 -5.44 2.04 -32.33
CA GLU A 259 -6.73 1.44 -32.68
C GLU A 259 -7.27 1.87 -34.07
N LYS A 260 -6.62 2.84 -34.74
CA LYS A 260 -7.17 3.47 -35.95
C LYS A 260 -7.44 2.46 -37.05
N GLU A 261 -6.55 1.51 -37.25
CA GLU A 261 -6.72 0.50 -38.33
C GLU A 261 -7.89 -0.42 -38.04
N ILE A 262 -8.03 -0.94 -36.83
CA ILE A 262 -9.14 -1.83 -36.47
C ILE A 262 -10.48 -1.09 -36.48
N ALA A 263 -10.51 0.15 -36.05
CA ALA A 263 -11.71 0.99 -36.10
C ALA A 263 -12.18 1.16 -37.53
N ILE A 264 -11.30 1.60 -38.46
CA ILE A 264 -11.61 1.79 -39.87
C ILE A 264 -12.09 0.49 -40.54
N LYS A 265 -11.40 -0.64 -40.27
CA LYS A 265 -11.80 -1.95 -40.80
C LYS A 265 -13.16 -2.39 -40.26
N THR A 266 -13.45 -2.14 -38.99
CA THR A 266 -14.74 -2.46 -38.36
C THR A 266 -15.86 -1.67 -39.04
N PHE A 267 -15.68 -0.36 -39.19
CA PHE A 267 -16.74 0.52 -39.72
C PHE A 267 -17.03 0.30 -41.20
N LYS A 268 -16.05 -0.15 -42.01
CA LYS A 268 -16.27 -0.55 -43.41
C LYS A 268 -17.22 -1.74 -43.56
N LEU A 269 -17.45 -2.50 -42.50
CA LEU A 269 -18.35 -3.66 -42.50
C LEU A 269 -19.75 -3.33 -41.98
N LEU A 270 -19.98 -2.11 -41.51
CA LEU A 270 -21.28 -1.69 -40.97
C LEU A 270 -22.16 -1.07 -42.04
N PRO A 271 -23.50 -1.02 -41.80
CA PRO A 271 -24.42 -0.30 -42.67
C PRO A 271 -23.99 1.15 -42.85
N THR A 272 -24.02 1.64 -44.11
CA THR A 272 -23.54 2.98 -44.47
C THR A 272 -24.35 4.12 -43.83
N GLU A 273 -25.60 3.85 -43.48
CA GLU A 273 -26.53 4.76 -42.84
C GLU A 273 -26.30 4.92 -41.34
N THR A 274 -25.45 4.07 -40.71
CA THR A 274 -25.16 4.15 -39.26
C THR A 274 -24.39 5.44 -38.96
N PRO A 275 -24.92 6.36 -38.11
CA PRO A 275 -24.18 7.55 -37.73
C PRO A 275 -22.97 7.18 -36.87
N ILE A 276 -21.78 7.66 -37.24
CA ILE A 276 -20.55 7.43 -36.52
C ILE A 276 -19.87 8.77 -36.19
N LEU A 277 -19.58 8.98 -34.91
CA LEU A 277 -18.74 10.08 -34.46
C LEU A 277 -17.39 9.54 -34.01
N PHE A 278 -16.31 10.06 -34.56
CA PHE A 278 -14.96 9.77 -34.12
C PHE A 278 -14.54 10.79 -33.06
N ILE A 279 -14.20 10.30 -31.88
CA ILE A 279 -13.43 11.02 -30.87
C ILE A 279 -12.01 10.47 -30.99
N GLU A 280 -11.19 11.13 -31.78
CA GLU A 280 -9.85 10.65 -32.11
C GLU A 280 -8.75 11.61 -31.68
N THR A 281 -7.55 11.07 -31.50
CA THR A 281 -6.33 11.81 -31.19
C THR A 281 -5.18 11.29 -32.06
N ASP A 282 -4.16 12.12 -32.25
CA ASP A 282 -2.88 11.75 -32.86
C ASP A 282 -1.85 11.27 -31.83
N LYS A 283 -2.21 11.34 -30.53
CA LYS A 283 -1.37 10.93 -29.41
C LYS A 283 -1.60 9.47 -29.04
N THR A 284 -0.55 8.81 -28.52
CA THR A 284 -0.59 7.42 -28.06
C THR A 284 -0.48 7.34 -26.53
N GLY A 285 -0.74 6.17 -25.96
CA GLY A 285 -0.52 5.90 -24.55
C GLY A 285 -1.31 6.81 -23.61
N PRO A 286 -0.71 7.19 -22.47
CA PRO A 286 -1.34 8.05 -21.48
C PRO A 286 -1.75 9.42 -22.00
N GLU A 287 -0.95 10.03 -22.89
CA GLU A 287 -1.28 11.31 -23.51
C GLU A 287 -2.54 11.23 -24.38
N GLY A 288 -2.65 10.15 -25.17
CA GLY A 288 -3.84 9.90 -25.99
C GLY A 288 -5.08 9.76 -25.12
N SER A 289 -4.98 9.04 -24.01
CA SER A 289 -6.07 8.89 -23.04
C SER A 289 -6.51 10.23 -22.43
N ILE A 290 -5.56 11.11 -22.07
CA ILE A 290 -5.85 12.45 -21.52
C ILE A 290 -6.55 13.33 -22.59
N ASP A 291 -6.06 13.35 -23.82
CA ASP A 291 -6.64 14.14 -24.92
C ASP A 291 -8.07 13.67 -25.24
N LEU A 292 -8.28 12.35 -25.30
CA LEU A 292 -9.62 11.77 -25.50
C LEU A 292 -10.56 12.09 -24.32
N LEU A 293 -10.08 12.11 -23.09
CA LEU A 293 -10.88 12.51 -21.93
C LEU A 293 -11.38 13.95 -22.07
N ILE A 294 -10.53 14.88 -22.47
CA ILE A 294 -10.92 16.28 -22.67
C ILE A 294 -11.94 16.41 -23.80
N LYS A 295 -11.72 15.71 -24.91
CA LYS A 295 -12.68 15.68 -26.03
C LYS A 295 -14.00 15.03 -25.66
N SER A 296 -14.00 14.00 -24.81
CA SER A 296 -15.23 13.39 -24.30
C SER A 296 -16.08 14.37 -23.49
N PHE A 297 -15.47 15.28 -22.75
CA PHE A 297 -16.22 16.34 -22.04
C PHE A 297 -16.87 17.32 -23.00
N VAL A 298 -16.20 17.66 -24.10
CA VAL A 298 -16.79 18.50 -25.16
C VAL A 298 -18.00 17.80 -25.80
N PHE A 299 -17.91 16.48 -26.02
CA PHE A 299 -19.03 15.67 -26.48
C PHE A 299 -20.21 15.71 -25.51
N VAL A 300 -19.95 15.51 -24.18
CA VAL A 300 -20.98 15.57 -23.13
C VAL A 300 -21.65 16.96 -23.08
N GLU A 301 -20.86 18.04 -23.20
CA GLU A 301 -21.40 19.42 -23.25
C GLU A 301 -22.33 19.61 -24.45
N ALA A 302 -21.88 19.20 -25.64
CA ALA A 302 -22.66 19.37 -26.87
C ALA A 302 -23.96 18.54 -26.89
N LEU A 303 -23.90 17.32 -26.34
CA LEU A 303 -25.07 16.47 -26.17
C LEU A 303 -26.06 17.11 -25.16
N GLY A 304 -25.59 17.59 -24.02
CA GLY A 304 -26.43 18.30 -23.06
C GLY A 304 -27.09 19.55 -23.67
N GLN A 305 -26.34 20.34 -24.46
CA GLN A 305 -26.89 21.49 -25.18
C GLN A 305 -27.96 21.09 -26.16
N SER A 306 -27.79 20.00 -26.91
CA SER A 306 -28.80 19.51 -27.89
C SER A 306 -30.11 19.08 -27.24
N GLN A 307 -30.05 18.67 -25.96
CA GLN A 307 -31.20 18.25 -25.14
C GLN A 307 -31.74 19.33 -24.20
N GLY A 308 -31.10 20.50 -24.15
CA GLY A 308 -31.45 21.56 -23.18
C GLY A 308 -31.13 21.21 -21.73
N ILE A 309 -30.20 20.28 -21.49
CA ILE A 309 -29.76 19.83 -20.17
C ILE A 309 -28.34 20.34 -19.91
N ASP A 310 -28.11 21.04 -18.80
CA ASP A 310 -26.76 21.33 -18.32
C ASP A 310 -26.21 20.10 -17.56
N PRO A 311 -25.19 19.38 -18.09
CA PRO A 311 -24.66 18.19 -17.43
C PRO A 311 -24.09 18.48 -16.02
N GLY A 312 -23.68 19.71 -15.73
CA GLY A 312 -23.25 20.15 -14.41
C GLY A 312 -24.41 20.39 -13.42
N LYS A 313 -25.66 20.43 -13.95
CA LYS A 313 -26.88 20.69 -13.17
C LYS A 313 -28.10 19.94 -13.74
N PRO A 314 -28.03 18.60 -13.89
CA PRO A 314 -29.09 17.84 -14.59
C PRO A 314 -30.42 17.80 -13.83
N GLY A 315 -30.44 18.21 -12.56
CA GLY A 315 -31.60 18.02 -11.69
C GLY A 315 -31.59 16.65 -11.00
N VAL A 316 -31.49 16.64 -9.67
CA VAL A 316 -31.42 15.39 -8.90
C VAL A 316 -32.81 15.08 -8.30
N PRO A 317 -33.41 13.91 -8.58
CA PRO A 317 -34.68 13.52 -8.00
C PRO A 317 -34.57 13.32 -6.48
N GLY A 318 -35.67 13.50 -5.75
CA GLY A 318 -35.67 13.42 -4.30
C GLY A 318 -35.16 12.07 -3.76
N TYR A 319 -35.50 10.96 -4.41
CA TYR A 319 -35.01 9.62 -4.03
C TYR A 319 -33.49 9.45 -4.31
N GLY A 320 -32.93 10.16 -5.26
CA GLY A 320 -31.50 10.07 -5.60
C GLY A 320 -30.60 10.46 -4.44
N ARG A 321 -31.01 11.46 -3.65
CA ARG A 321 -30.30 11.83 -2.43
C ARG A 321 -30.36 10.72 -1.36
N GLN A 322 -31.49 10.04 -1.24
CA GLN A 322 -31.65 8.92 -0.30
C GLN A 322 -30.79 7.74 -0.72
N LEU A 323 -30.74 7.41 -2.02
CA LEU A 323 -29.87 6.36 -2.56
C LEU A 323 -28.39 6.69 -2.33
N TYR A 324 -27.95 7.91 -2.59
CA TYR A 324 -26.56 8.34 -2.37
C TYR A 324 -26.12 8.24 -0.90
N HIS A 325 -27.04 8.43 0.05
CA HIS A 325 -26.78 8.35 1.48
C HIS A 325 -27.21 7.03 2.11
N LEU A 326 -27.55 6.01 1.28
CA LEU A 326 -27.93 4.69 1.79
C LEU A 326 -26.81 4.11 2.65
N ASN A 327 -27.11 3.85 3.92
CA ASN A 327 -26.16 3.23 4.83
C ASN A 327 -26.14 1.70 4.66
N TYR A 328 -25.48 1.22 3.59
CA TYR A 328 -25.32 -0.22 3.37
C TYR A 328 -24.32 -0.87 4.34
N GLN A 329 -23.52 -0.08 5.04
CA GLN A 329 -22.57 -0.57 6.04
C GLN A 329 -23.24 -1.40 7.12
N SER A 330 -24.42 -1.01 7.57
CA SER A 330 -25.20 -1.75 8.58
C SER A 330 -25.61 -3.16 8.12
N ILE A 331 -25.64 -3.41 6.80
CA ILE A 331 -25.96 -4.72 6.22
C ILE A 331 -24.78 -5.67 6.36
N TYR A 332 -23.56 -5.16 6.17
CA TYR A 332 -22.34 -5.96 6.13
C TYR A 332 -21.50 -5.91 7.41
N LEU A 333 -21.70 -4.90 8.26
CA LEU A 333 -21.07 -4.84 9.58
C LEU A 333 -21.87 -5.71 10.57
N LYS A 334 -21.40 -6.92 10.80
CA LYS A 334 -21.69 -7.57 12.09
C LYS A 334 -20.88 -6.78 13.14
N SER A 335 -21.54 -6.39 14.23
CA SER A 335 -20.90 -5.63 15.32
C SER A 335 -19.99 -6.55 16.14
N ASP A 336 -18.85 -6.95 15.57
CA ASP A 336 -17.84 -7.68 16.32
C ASP A 336 -17.26 -6.77 17.40
N LYS A 337 -17.16 -7.28 18.63
CA LYS A 337 -16.45 -6.58 19.70
C LYS A 337 -15.00 -6.32 19.27
N LYS A 338 -14.41 -5.23 19.76
CA LYS A 338 -13.00 -4.87 19.45
C LYS A 338 -12.04 -6.04 19.71
N SER A 339 -12.23 -6.77 20.80
CA SER A 339 -11.46 -7.97 21.16
C SER A 339 -11.57 -9.09 20.13
N GLU A 340 -12.75 -9.33 19.56
CA GLU A 340 -12.94 -10.35 18.53
C GLU A 340 -12.22 -9.99 17.22
N LYS A 341 -12.28 -8.73 16.82
CA LYS A 341 -11.54 -8.26 15.64
C LYS A 341 -10.04 -8.45 15.82
N GLN A 342 -9.50 -8.06 16.97
CA GLN A 342 -8.09 -8.23 17.32
C GLN A 342 -7.68 -9.71 17.32
N LYS A 343 -8.48 -10.59 17.90
CA LYS A 343 -8.26 -12.04 17.90
C LYS A 343 -8.23 -12.59 16.47
N ARG A 344 -9.23 -12.27 15.63
CA ARG A 344 -9.28 -12.71 14.23
C ARG A 344 -8.07 -12.25 13.43
N VAL A 345 -7.68 -10.98 13.55
CA VAL A 345 -6.50 -10.46 12.84
C VAL A 345 -5.22 -11.16 13.32
N SER A 346 -5.07 -11.40 14.62
CA SER A 346 -3.92 -12.15 15.15
C SER A 346 -3.85 -13.58 14.58
N ILE A 347 -5.01 -14.24 14.43
CA ILE A 347 -5.11 -15.56 13.81
C ILE A 347 -4.76 -15.50 12.32
N ILE A 348 -5.30 -14.52 11.59
CA ILE A 348 -4.99 -14.31 10.17
C ILE A 348 -3.49 -14.12 9.96
N ARG A 349 -2.83 -13.31 10.79
CA ARG A 349 -1.38 -13.11 10.75
C ARG A 349 -0.65 -14.44 10.92
N LYS A 350 -1.08 -15.25 11.86
CA LYS A 350 -0.44 -16.52 12.26
C LYS A 350 -0.68 -17.65 11.26
N SER A 351 -1.91 -17.79 10.79
CA SER A 351 -2.31 -18.82 9.82
C SER A 351 -1.93 -18.47 8.38
N LYS A 352 -1.57 -17.21 8.11
CA LYS A 352 -1.37 -16.64 6.75
C LYS A 352 -2.60 -16.73 5.84
N ALA A 353 -3.78 -16.93 6.42
CA ALA A 353 -5.04 -16.86 5.67
C ALA A 353 -5.29 -15.45 5.15
N SER A 354 -6.00 -15.31 4.05
CA SER A 354 -6.37 -14.01 3.49
C SER A 354 -7.44 -13.34 4.36
N VAL A 355 -8.45 -14.09 4.78
CA VAL A 355 -9.46 -13.68 5.77
C VAL A 355 -9.78 -14.84 6.69
N PHE A 356 -10.33 -14.56 7.88
CA PHE A 356 -10.61 -15.59 8.89
C PHE A 356 -11.56 -16.69 8.39
N ASN A 357 -12.53 -16.34 7.55
CA ASN A 357 -13.52 -17.27 7.03
C ASN A 357 -12.99 -18.20 5.92
N ASP A 358 -11.77 -17.98 5.42
CA ASP A 358 -11.12 -18.90 4.47
C ASP A 358 -10.53 -20.13 5.17
N LEU A 359 -10.38 -20.06 6.49
CA LEU A 359 -9.92 -21.19 7.29
C LEU A 359 -11.04 -22.25 7.40
N SER A 360 -10.68 -23.53 7.29
CA SER A 360 -11.60 -24.64 7.59
C SER A 360 -12.06 -24.58 9.06
N ASN A 361 -13.13 -25.29 9.39
CA ASN A 361 -13.62 -25.33 10.77
C ASN A 361 -12.56 -25.86 11.75
N GLU A 362 -11.79 -26.86 11.33
CA GLU A 362 -10.69 -27.44 12.12
C GLU A 362 -9.58 -26.42 12.35
N GLU A 363 -9.18 -25.68 11.32
CA GLU A 363 -8.19 -24.62 11.43
C GLU A 363 -8.66 -23.45 12.30
N GLN A 364 -9.92 -23.05 12.18
CA GLN A 364 -10.51 -22.02 13.04
C GLN A 364 -10.48 -22.44 14.52
N ILE A 365 -10.83 -23.68 14.84
CA ILE A 365 -10.78 -24.22 16.19
C ILE A 365 -9.32 -24.28 16.68
N TYR A 366 -8.42 -24.82 15.87
CA TYR A 366 -6.99 -24.93 16.20
C TYR A 366 -6.36 -23.57 16.52
N TRP A 367 -6.47 -22.61 15.61
CA TRP A 367 -5.87 -21.30 15.80
C TRP A 367 -6.53 -20.48 16.90
N THR A 368 -7.84 -20.61 17.08
CA THR A 368 -8.58 -19.98 18.18
C THR A 368 -8.09 -20.50 19.53
N SER A 369 -7.98 -21.82 19.67
CA SER A 369 -7.47 -22.46 20.90
C SER A 369 -6.01 -22.08 21.17
N SER A 370 -5.19 -22.04 20.12
CA SER A 370 -3.77 -21.62 20.22
C SER A 370 -3.63 -20.18 20.69
N TYR A 371 -4.44 -19.26 20.14
CA TYR A 371 -4.46 -17.87 20.57
C TYR A 371 -4.87 -17.72 22.04
N ASP A 372 -5.93 -18.41 22.46
CA ASP A 372 -6.44 -18.35 23.83
C ASP A 372 -5.44 -18.94 24.83
N LYS A 373 -4.77 -20.06 24.46
CA LYS A 373 -3.68 -20.66 25.25
C LYS A 373 -2.52 -19.68 25.38
N PHE A 374 -2.03 -19.12 24.27
CA PHE A 374 -0.90 -18.19 24.27
C PHE A 374 -1.19 -16.94 25.11
N THR A 375 -2.32 -16.28 24.87
CA THR A 375 -2.67 -15.05 25.62
C THR A 375 -2.91 -15.31 27.11
N SER A 376 -3.51 -16.45 27.44
CA SER A 376 -3.68 -16.86 28.85
C SER A 376 -2.34 -17.13 29.53
N THR A 377 -1.40 -17.80 28.86
CA THR A 377 -0.06 -18.08 29.38
C THR A 377 0.71 -16.79 29.57
N LEU A 378 0.71 -15.90 28.57
CA LEU A 378 1.38 -14.60 28.63
C LEU A 378 0.86 -13.72 29.80
N GLN A 379 -0.46 -13.69 30.04
CA GLN A 379 -1.05 -12.92 31.13
C GLN A 379 -0.79 -13.50 32.53
N LYS A 380 -0.52 -14.81 32.63
CA LYS A 380 -0.17 -15.48 33.89
C LYS A 380 1.31 -15.35 34.22
N ALA A 381 2.15 -15.21 33.22
CA ALA A 381 3.60 -15.09 33.38
C ALA A 381 3.99 -13.82 34.13
N THR A 382 5.16 -13.90 34.77
CA THR A 382 5.77 -12.79 35.51
C THR A 382 7.21 -12.60 35.00
N PHE A 383 7.58 -11.35 34.70
CA PHE A 383 8.85 -11.04 34.06
C PHE A 383 9.73 -10.13 34.92
N GLY A 384 11.05 -10.34 34.89
CA GLY A 384 12.04 -9.45 35.46
C GLY A 384 12.73 -8.57 34.44
N SER A 385 12.58 -8.89 33.16
CA SER A 385 13.19 -8.14 32.05
C SER A 385 12.31 -8.13 30.80
N VAL A 386 12.56 -7.12 29.96
CA VAL A 386 11.99 -7.02 28.61
C VAL A 386 13.15 -6.95 27.62
N ILE A 387 13.16 -7.85 26.64
CA ILE A 387 14.18 -7.91 25.59
C ILE A 387 13.55 -7.49 24.28
N LEU A 388 14.09 -6.44 23.67
CA LEU A 388 13.59 -5.85 22.44
C LEU A 388 14.61 -6.00 21.32
N ASP A 389 14.16 -6.30 20.10
CA ASP A 389 14.92 -5.94 18.92
C ASP A 389 14.96 -4.41 18.73
N TYR A 390 15.88 -3.91 17.91
CA TYR A 390 16.05 -2.48 17.70
C TYR A 390 15.38 -2.00 16.41
N ASP A 391 15.77 -2.56 15.24
CA ASP A 391 15.31 -2.11 13.93
C ASP A 391 13.91 -2.65 13.61
N GLY A 392 12.95 -1.78 13.29
CA GLY A 392 11.55 -2.19 13.09
C GLY A 392 10.76 -2.32 14.38
N THR A 393 11.43 -2.35 15.54
CA THR A 393 10.81 -2.56 16.86
C THR A 393 10.78 -1.29 17.71
N ILE A 394 11.91 -0.60 17.90
CA ILE A 394 11.99 0.68 18.62
C ILE A 394 12.59 1.81 17.76
N CYS A 395 13.05 1.48 16.57
CA CYS A 395 13.52 2.41 15.55
C CYS A 395 12.78 2.12 14.24
N SER A 396 11.97 3.07 13.78
CA SER A 396 11.20 2.90 12.55
C SER A 396 12.08 2.94 11.30
N ALA A 397 11.60 2.35 10.21
CA ALA A 397 12.29 2.40 8.92
C ALA A 397 12.55 3.83 8.41
N LYS A 398 11.77 4.81 8.85
CA LYS A 398 11.97 6.24 8.55
C LYS A 398 13.22 6.79 9.21
N ASN A 399 13.57 6.28 10.40
CA ASN A 399 14.69 6.74 11.25
C ASN A 399 15.91 5.80 11.19
N ARG A 400 15.98 4.89 10.21
CA ARG A 400 16.99 3.81 10.14
C ARG A 400 18.45 4.25 10.33
N PHE A 401 18.81 5.46 9.89
CA PHE A 401 20.17 6.01 10.04
C PHE A 401 20.26 7.02 11.19
N GLY A 402 19.18 7.18 11.95
CA GLY A 402 19.05 8.11 13.05
C GLY A 402 18.81 7.42 14.39
N ASP A 403 18.21 8.17 15.28
CA ASP A 403 17.94 7.81 16.64
C ASP A 403 16.68 6.96 16.79
N MET A 404 16.45 6.42 17.96
CA MET A 404 15.23 5.72 18.36
C MET A 404 14.01 6.65 18.25
N ASP A 405 12.84 6.08 17.94
CA ASP A 405 11.60 6.87 17.89
C ASP A 405 11.25 7.44 19.27
N TYR A 406 10.99 8.74 19.33
CA TYR A 406 10.77 9.47 20.59
C TYR A 406 9.59 8.96 21.39
N GLU A 407 8.55 8.47 20.72
CA GLU A 407 7.33 7.96 21.34
C GLU A 407 7.54 6.72 22.21
N VAL A 408 8.62 5.95 21.97
CA VAL A 408 8.96 4.76 22.77
C VAL A 408 9.65 5.12 24.08
N ILE A 409 10.42 6.22 24.12
CA ILE A 409 11.29 6.60 25.24
C ILE A 409 10.54 6.66 26.58
N PRO A 410 9.35 7.25 26.70
CA PRO A 410 8.61 7.29 27.96
C PRO A 410 8.30 5.90 28.53
N TYR A 411 8.00 4.93 27.69
CA TYR A 411 7.69 3.55 28.11
C TYR A 411 8.94 2.81 28.59
N LEU A 412 10.07 2.96 27.89
CA LEU A 412 11.35 2.39 28.31
C LEU A 412 11.82 3.04 29.62
N THR A 413 11.69 4.35 29.75
CA THR A 413 12.03 5.07 30.98
C THR A 413 11.14 4.63 32.15
N THR A 414 9.86 4.35 31.91
CA THR A 414 8.94 3.83 32.94
C THR A 414 9.37 2.44 33.40
N LEU A 415 9.72 1.53 32.48
CA LEU A 415 10.27 0.20 32.78
C LEU A 415 11.49 0.31 33.72
N LEU A 416 12.47 1.11 33.32
CA LEU A 416 13.73 1.32 34.04
C LEU A 416 13.53 2.01 35.41
N SER A 417 12.60 2.96 35.49
CA SER A 417 12.28 3.66 36.76
C SER A 417 11.63 2.75 37.79
N ASN A 418 11.00 1.65 37.37
CA ASN A 418 10.47 0.59 38.24
C ASN A 418 11.53 -0.46 38.60
N GLY A 419 12.79 -0.25 38.18
CA GLY A 419 13.93 -1.09 38.55
C GLY A 419 14.03 -2.40 37.77
N PHE A 420 13.43 -2.48 36.55
CA PHE A 420 13.49 -3.65 35.70
C PHE A 420 14.60 -3.55 34.65
N VAL A 421 15.01 -4.69 34.11
CA VAL A 421 16.09 -4.80 33.14
C VAL A 421 15.54 -4.65 31.71
N LEU A 422 16.25 -3.86 30.89
CA LEU A 422 16.02 -3.72 29.46
C LEU A 422 17.15 -4.41 28.68
N GLY A 423 16.81 -5.40 27.86
CA GLY A 423 17.70 -6.00 26.88
C GLY A 423 17.44 -5.43 25.49
N ILE A 424 18.49 -5.11 24.73
CA ILE A 424 18.41 -4.68 23.33
C ILE A 424 19.23 -5.65 22.48
N ALA A 425 18.58 -6.48 21.66
CA ALA A 425 19.20 -7.42 20.75
C ALA A 425 19.24 -6.83 19.34
N THR A 426 20.40 -6.56 18.76
CA THR A 426 20.49 -5.85 17.48
C THR A 426 21.61 -6.36 16.56
N GLY A 427 21.42 -6.28 15.24
CA GLY A 427 22.49 -6.47 14.27
C GLY A 427 23.48 -5.29 14.22
N ARG A 428 23.15 -4.16 14.85
CA ARG A 428 24.02 -2.97 14.87
C ARG A 428 25.16 -3.10 15.88
N GLY A 429 26.18 -2.22 15.70
CA GLY A 429 27.30 -2.08 16.61
C GLY A 429 27.20 -0.78 17.45
N LYS A 430 28.24 0.08 17.36
CA LYS A 430 28.38 1.30 18.18
C LYS A 430 27.27 2.33 18.00
N SER A 431 26.61 2.37 16.86
CA SER A 431 25.54 3.33 16.58
C SER A 431 24.37 3.21 17.55
N VAL A 432 23.95 1.96 17.88
CA VAL A 432 22.85 1.74 18.83
C VAL A 432 23.22 2.20 20.24
N LYS A 433 24.47 1.98 20.66
CA LYS A 433 24.95 2.44 21.97
C LYS A 433 24.86 3.96 22.11
N LYS A 434 25.29 4.68 21.05
CA LYS A 434 25.20 6.13 21.03
C LYS A 434 23.73 6.58 21.09
N ALA A 435 22.86 6.04 20.23
CA ALA A 435 21.45 6.40 20.20
C ALA A 435 20.74 6.18 21.56
N LEU A 436 21.02 5.06 22.23
CA LEU A 436 20.47 4.79 23.56
C LEU A 436 21.01 5.74 24.64
N ARG A 437 22.30 6.09 24.60
CA ARG A 437 22.89 7.05 25.54
C ARG A 437 22.37 8.47 25.35
N ASP A 438 22.12 8.86 24.13
CA ASP A 438 21.56 10.18 23.81
C ASP A 438 20.08 10.28 24.23
N ALA A 439 19.33 9.17 24.18
CA ALA A 439 17.89 9.14 24.47
C ALA A 439 17.54 8.83 25.93
N ILE A 440 18.36 8.03 26.65
CA ILE A 440 18.03 7.52 28.00
C ILE A 440 18.98 8.13 29.05
N PRO A 441 18.43 8.66 30.16
CA PRO A 441 19.25 9.23 31.25
C PRO A 441 20.30 8.27 31.82
N ALA A 442 21.52 8.76 32.06
CA ALA A 442 22.68 7.96 32.46
C ALA A 442 22.45 7.10 33.70
N LYS A 443 21.61 7.54 34.63
CA LYS A 443 21.26 6.79 35.86
C LYS A 443 20.66 5.41 35.60
N PHE A 444 20.09 5.18 34.41
CA PHE A 444 19.47 3.91 33.98
C PHE A 444 20.40 3.00 33.18
N TRP A 445 21.55 3.47 32.72
CA TRP A 445 22.46 2.68 31.89
C TRP A 445 22.92 1.35 32.53
N PRO A 446 23.11 1.22 33.85
CA PRO A 446 23.43 -0.06 34.47
C PRO A 446 22.34 -1.13 34.40
N GLN A 447 21.10 -0.75 34.04
CA GLN A 447 19.96 -1.67 33.88
C GLN A 447 19.74 -2.05 32.42
N ILE A 448 20.56 -1.54 31.48
CA ILE A 448 20.39 -1.76 30.04
C ILE A 448 21.53 -2.63 29.54
N ILE A 449 21.15 -3.78 28.96
CA ILE A 449 22.06 -4.75 28.36
C ILE A 449 21.88 -4.70 26.84
N ILE A 450 22.99 -4.64 26.12
CA ILE A 450 22.97 -4.59 24.64
C ILE A 450 23.70 -5.80 24.11
N GLY A 451 23.03 -6.54 23.21
CA GLY A 451 23.61 -7.57 22.37
C GLY A 451 23.92 -7.00 20.99
N TYR A 452 25.19 -6.71 20.75
CA TYR A 452 25.69 -6.15 19.48
C TYR A 452 25.93 -7.27 18.44
N TYR A 453 25.84 -6.94 17.17
CA TYR A 453 26.12 -7.84 16.05
C TYR A 453 25.37 -9.17 16.19
N ASN A 454 24.04 -9.09 16.30
CA ASN A 454 23.17 -10.24 16.57
C ASN A 454 23.58 -11.02 17.85
N CYS A 455 23.96 -10.27 18.90
CA CYS A 455 24.38 -10.77 20.19
C CYS A 455 25.65 -11.65 20.18
N THR A 456 26.55 -11.42 19.26
CA THR A 456 27.93 -11.96 19.31
C THR A 456 28.68 -11.37 20.51
N GLU A 457 28.47 -10.10 20.81
CA GLU A 457 28.97 -9.43 22.00
C GLU A 457 27.81 -8.91 22.84
N VAL A 458 27.89 -9.10 24.13
CA VAL A 458 26.88 -8.62 25.07
C VAL A 458 27.56 -7.79 26.18
N GLY A 459 27.03 -6.60 26.43
CA GLY A 459 27.56 -5.73 27.49
C GLY A 459 26.54 -4.72 27.99
N LEU A 460 26.86 -4.10 29.14
CA LEU A 460 26.04 -3.03 29.72
C LEU A 460 26.17 -1.73 28.91
N LEU A 461 25.13 -0.92 28.86
CA LEU A 461 25.16 0.38 28.19
C LEU A 461 26.21 1.34 28.78
N ASN A 462 26.51 1.25 30.09
CA ASN A 462 27.55 2.02 30.75
C ASN A 462 28.98 1.48 30.56
N ASP A 463 29.14 0.24 30.08
CA ASP A 463 30.46 -0.34 29.83
C ASP A 463 31.05 0.24 28.53
N ASN A 464 32.26 0.82 28.61
CA ASN A 464 32.95 1.41 27.47
C ASN A 464 33.82 0.40 26.69
N SER A 465 34.05 -0.79 27.20
CA SER A 465 34.84 -1.83 26.55
C SER A 465 34.07 -2.55 25.43
N THR A 466 32.74 -2.56 25.49
CA THR A 466 31.88 -3.18 24.48
C THR A 466 31.25 -2.16 23.54
N PRO A 467 31.08 -2.46 22.22
CA PRO A 467 31.65 -3.61 21.52
C PRO A 467 33.15 -3.44 21.30
N ASN A 468 33.87 -4.58 21.36
CA ASN A 468 35.33 -4.63 21.20
C ASN A 468 35.70 -4.33 19.73
N LYS A 469 36.79 -3.55 19.55
CA LYS A 469 37.28 -3.17 18.21
C LYS A 469 38.26 -4.19 17.60
N GLU A 470 38.78 -5.12 18.41
CA GLU A 470 39.93 -5.95 18.05
C GLU A 470 39.56 -7.43 17.81
N LEU A 471 38.28 -7.74 17.63
CA LEU A 471 37.85 -9.09 17.28
C LEU A 471 38.35 -9.48 15.89
N GLN A 472 38.92 -10.68 15.78
CA GLN A 472 39.36 -11.23 14.50
C GLN A 472 38.14 -11.61 13.65
N ILE A 473 38.27 -11.35 12.35
CA ILE A 473 37.24 -11.73 11.38
C ILE A 473 37.22 -13.25 11.22
N ASN A 474 36.02 -13.83 11.26
CA ASN A 474 35.82 -15.25 11.01
C ASN A 474 36.30 -15.61 9.60
N LYS A 475 37.08 -16.69 9.49
CA LYS A 475 37.67 -17.14 8.21
C LYS A 475 36.59 -17.49 7.17
N GLY A 476 35.53 -18.22 7.56
CA GLY A 476 34.45 -18.59 6.64
C GLY A 476 33.71 -17.37 6.07
N LEU A 477 33.48 -16.35 6.90
CA LEU A 477 32.87 -15.08 6.42
C LEU A 477 33.81 -14.33 5.48
N LYS A 478 35.13 -14.38 5.73
CA LYS A 478 36.11 -13.75 4.83
C LYS A 478 36.14 -14.45 3.48
N ASP A 479 36.15 -15.78 3.45
CA ASP A 479 36.13 -16.57 2.21
C ASP A 479 34.85 -16.33 1.39
N ILE A 480 33.70 -16.18 2.05
CA ILE A 480 32.42 -15.81 1.41
C ILE A 480 32.48 -14.38 0.88
N HIS A 481 33.01 -13.44 1.65
CA HIS A 481 33.14 -12.06 1.21
C HIS A 481 34.01 -11.96 -0.05
N GLU A 482 35.17 -12.61 -0.08
CA GLU A 482 36.07 -12.66 -1.24
C GLU A 482 35.36 -13.27 -2.47
N LEU A 483 34.60 -14.36 -2.29
CA LEU A 483 33.78 -14.96 -3.34
C LEU A 483 32.77 -13.97 -3.92
N LEU A 484 31.97 -13.32 -3.06
CA LEU A 484 30.91 -12.43 -3.50
C LEU A 484 31.45 -11.16 -4.16
N VAL A 485 32.55 -10.62 -3.64
CA VAL A 485 33.22 -9.44 -4.25
C VAL A 485 33.79 -9.76 -5.62
N SER A 486 34.30 -10.99 -5.82
CA SER A 486 34.83 -11.44 -7.11
C SER A 486 33.76 -11.73 -8.16
N TYR A 487 32.50 -11.90 -7.76
CA TYR A 487 31.41 -12.21 -8.68
C TYR A 487 30.83 -10.92 -9.30
N ASN A 488 30.59 -10.95 -10.60
CA ASN A 488 30.05 -9.80 -11.34
C ASN A 488 28.51 -9.78 -11.28
N PHE A 489 27.96 -9.09 -10.29
CA PHE A 489 26.51 -8.92 -10.19
C PHE A 489 25.99 -7.83 -11.15
N PRO A 490 24.74 -7.96 -11.65
CA PRO A 490 24.14 -6.96 -12.57
C PRO A 490 23.69 -5.67 -11.88
N VAL A 491 24.02 -5.48 -10.60
CA VAL A 491 23.66 -4.33 -9.77
C VAL A 491 24.79 -4.01 -8.80
N GLU A 492 24.85 -2.76 -8.35
CA GLU A 492 25.82 -2.33 -7.33
C GLU A 492 25.42 -2.88 -5.95
N ILE A 493 26.30 -3.70 -5.35
CA ILE A 493 26.12 -4.31 -4.04
C ILE A 493 27.18 -3.74 -3.08
N THR A 494 26.75 -3.42 -1.88
CA THR A 494 27.65 -3.02 -0.78
C THR A 494 27.84 -4.18 0.17
N PHE A 495 29.08 -4.50 0.46
CA PHE A 495 29.48 -5.55 1.41
C PHE A 495 30.16 -4.90 2.62
N GLU A 496 29.68 -5.18 3.82
CA GLU A 496 30.28 -4.73 5.07
C GLU A 496 30.68 -5.96 5.90
N LEU A 497 31.99 -6.29 5.90
CA LEU A 497 32.52 -7.41 6.64
C LEU A 497 32.91 -6.99 8.07
N LYS A 498 32.30 -7.65 9.05
CA LYS A 498 32.54 -7.54 10.49
C LYS A 498 33.09 -8.85 11.06
N PRO A 499 33.59 -8.90 12.29
CA PRO A 499 34.19 -10.12 12.85
C PRO A 499 33.33 -11.38 12.74
N SER A 500 32.04 -11.30 12.99
CA SER A 500 31.09 -12.43 12.99
C SER A 500 29.87 -12.26 12.08
N GLN A 501 29.90 -11.24 11.22
CA GLN A 501 28.79 -10.91 10.33
C GLN A 501 29.29 -10.29 9.03
N LEU A 502 28.73 -10.72 7.91
CA LEU A 502 28.86 -10.06 6.62
C LEU A 502 27.49 -9.50 6.23
N THR A 503 27.36 -8.18 6.21
CA THR A 503 26.12 -7.49 5.82
C THR A 503 26.16 -7.13 4.34
N ILE A 504 25.11 -7.50 3.61
CA ILE A 504 24.92 -7.26 2.17
C ILE A 504 23.75 -6.32 1.96
N GLN A 505 23.98 -5.23 1.22
CA GLN A 505 22.97 -4.23 0.91
C GLN A 505 23.02 -3.85 -0.56
N ILE A 506 21.87 -3.50 -1.15
CA ILE A 506 21.78 -2.89 -2.47
C ILE A 506 21.03 -1.56 -2.38
N LYS A 507 21.43 -0.60 -3.20
CA LYS A 507 20.80 0.73 -3.22
C LYS A 507 19.40 0.69 -3.81
N GLU A 508 19.23 -0.09 -4.87
CA GLU A 508 17.98 -0.22 -5.63
C GLU A 508 17.21 -1.46 -5.19
N ARG A 509 16.33 -1.28 -4.22
CA ARG A 509 15.60 -2.39 -3.59
C ARG A 509 14.74 -3.22 -4.56
N GLU A 510 14.20 -2.59 -5.60
CA GLU A 510 13.43 -3.28 -6.64
C GLU A 510 14.25 -4.30 -7.43
N LYS A 511 15.57 -4.22 -7.34
CA LYS A 511 16.50 -5.18 -7.96
C LYS A 511 16.94 -6.29 -7.01
N TRP A 512 16.52 -6.24 -5.73
CA TRP A 512 16.94 -7.21 -4.71
C TRP A 512 16.65 -8.66 -5.11
N GLU A 513 15.44 -8.94 -5.53
CA GLU A 513 15.03 -10.30 -5.92
C GLU A 513 15.89 -10.86 -7.06
N LYS A 514 16.41 -10.01 -7.94
CA LYS A 514 17.26 -10.43 -9.07
C LYS A 514 18.63 -10.96 -8.65
N VAL A 515 19.14 -10.55 -7.51
CA VAL A 515 20.48 -10.91 -7.04
C VAL A 515 20.45 -11.77 -5.79
N ARG A 516 19.39 -11.71 -5.00
CA ARG A 516 19.21 -12.46 -3.76
C ARG A 516 19.47 -13.95 -3.94
N ASP A 517 18.78 -14.56 -4.89
CA ASP A 517 18.90 -16.01 -5.14
C ASP A 517 20.30 -16.38 -5.65
N SER A 518 20.93 -15.53 -6.46
CA SER A 518 22.31 -15.72 -6.90
C SER A 518 23.29 -15.68 -5.73
N ILE A 519 23.13 -14.75 -4.79
CA ILE A 519 23.94 -14.65 -3.58
C ILE A 519 23.78 -15.91 -2.73
N ILE A 520 22.52 -16.30 -2.45
CA ILE A 520 22.22 -17.50 -1.66
C ILE A 520 22.83 -18.74 -2.33
N GLN A 521 22.65 -18.90 -3.64
CA GLN A 521 23.19 -20.03 -4.38
C GLN A 521 24.71 -20.10 -4.34
N LEU A 522 25.42 -18.98 -4.50
CA LEU A 522 26.88 -18.92 -4.41
C LEU A 522 27.37 -19.34 -3.03
N ILE A 523 26.71 -18.90 -1.97
CA ILE A 523 27.03 -19.27 -0.59
C ILE A 523 26.78 -20.76 -0.38
N MET A 524 25.63 -21.30 -0.81
CA MET A 524 25.28 -22.71 -0.65
C MET A 524 26.20 -23.64 -1.42
N LEU A 525 26.67 -23.24 -2.62
CA LEU A 525 27.65 -24.00 -3.40
C LEU A 525 29.02 -24.11 -2.71
N LYS A 526 29.40 -23.16 -1.88
CA LYS A 526 30.60 -23.25 -1.04
C LYS A 526 30.42 -24.17 0.15
N ASN A 527 29.17 -24.46 0.53
CA ASN A 527 28.80 -25.31 1.68
C ASN A 527 29.63 -25.00 2.96
N PRO A 528 29.63 -23.71 3.40
CA PRO A 528 30.45 -23.30 4.53
C PRO A 528 29.87 -23.86 5.83
N GLU A 529 30.75 -24.33 6.71
CA GLU A 529 30.36 -24.78 8.05
C GLU A 529 29.91 -23.62 8.91
N ASN A 530 28.90 -23.84 9.76
CA ASN A 530 28.38 -22.91 10.76
C ASN A 530 27.86 -21.56 10.21
N ILE A 531 27.63 -21.47 8.91
CA ILE A 531 27.12 -20.24 8.30
C ILE A 531 25.60 -20.28 8.20
N GLN A 532 24.99 -19.17 8.57
CA GLN A 532 23.55 -18.96 8.44
C GLN A 532 23.27 -17.63 7.74
N ILE A 533 22.22 -17.63 6.92
CA ILE A 533 21.72 -16.44 6.23
C ILE A 533 20.49 -15.93 6.99
N LEU A 534 20.52 -14.66 7.36
CA LEU A 534 19.41 -13.95 7.98
C LEU A 534 19.01 -12.78 7.09
N GLU A 535 17.73 -12.43 7.09
CA GLU A 535 17.21 -11.31 6.33
C GLU A 535 16.51 -10.31 7.25
N SER A 536 16.78 -9.04 7.01
CA SER A 536 16.06 -7.92 7.59
C SER A 536 15.26 -7.19 6.51
N SER A 537 14.51 -6.19 6.89
CA SER A 537 13.78 -5.34 5.93
C SER A 537 14.69 -4.64 4.91
N HIS A 538 16.02 -4.64 5.11
CA HIS A 538 16.94 -3.78 4.36
C HIS A 538 18.26 -4.43 3.96
N SER A 539 18.61 -5.56 4.54
CA SER A 539 19.90 -6.24 4.31
C SER A 539 19.74 -7.74 4.44
N MET A 540 20.67 -8.45 3.85
CA MET A 540 20.96 -9.86 4.15
C MET A 540 22.21 -9.89 5.01
N ASP A 541 22.14 -10.57 6.15
CA ASP A 541 23.26 -10.78 7.05
C ASP A 541 23.68 -12.26 7.01
N ILE A 542 24.94 -12.47 6.71
CA ILE A 542 25.57 -13.81 6.77
C ILE A 542 26.33 -13.87 8.09
N ILE A 543 25.99 -14.82 8.94
CA ILE A 543 26.54 -14.93 10.29
C ILE A 543 27.16 -16.32 10.52
N ASP A 544 28.10 -16.38 11.46
CA ASP A 544 28.55 -17.64 12.06
C ASP A 544 27.62 -17.98 13.24
N HIS A 545 26.73 -18.93 13.05
CA HIS A 545 25.73 -19.30 14.09
C HIS A 545 26.32 -20.00 15.31
N SER A 546 27.59 -20.44 15.27
CA SER A 546 28.25 -21.05 16.42
C SER A 546 28.53 -20.05 17.55
N VAL A 547 28.62 -18.76 17.20
CA VAL A 547 28.92 -17.67 18.14
C VAL A 547 27.83 -16.58 18.14
N THR A 548 27.05 -16.50 17.07
CA THR A 548 26.07 -15.42 16.84
C THR A 548 24.64 -15.95 17.00
N ASN A 549 23.95 -15.52 18.06
CA ASN A 549 22.55 -15.85 18.31
C ASN A 549 21.90 -14.75 19.16
N LYS A 550 20.80 -14.16 18.68
CA LYS A 550 20.08 -13.12 19.43
C LYS A 550 19.62 -13.56 20.81
N LEU A 551 19.47 -14.87 21.06
CA LEU A 551 19.16 -15.40 22.39
C LEU A 551 20.31 -15.31 23.41
N ASN A 552 21.56 -15.09 22.98
CA ASN A 552 22.69 -14.99 23.90
C ASN A 552 22.47 -13.90 24.97
N ILE A 553 21.73 -12.84 24.66
CA ILE A 553 21.40 -11.75 25.61
C ILE A 553 20.51 -12.23 26.77
N LYS A 554 19.71 -13.29 26.59
CA LYS A 554 18.74 -13.77 27.57
C LYS A 554 19.38 -14.04 28.94
N SER A 555 20.46 -14.84 28.96
CA SER A 555 21.15 -15.20 30.19
C SER A 555 21.71 -13.99 30.95
N TYR A 556 22.18 -12.97 30.24
CA TYR A 556 22.66 -11.72 30.84
C TYR A 556 21.52 -10.93 31.49
N CYS A 557 20.37 -10.85 30.81
CA CYS A 557 19.19 -10.16 31.34
C CYS A 557 18.61 -10.88 32.54
N GLN A 558 18.54 -12.20 32.54
CA GLN A 558 18.10 -13.02 33.66
C GLN A 558 18.96 -12.80 34.88
N LYS A 559 20.29 -12.92 34.71
CA LYS A 559 21.24 -12.68 35.81
C LYS A 559 21.17 -11.27 36.38
N ALA A 560 21.00 -10.28 35.52
CA ALA A 560 20.85 -8.89 35.96
C ALA A 560 19.53 -8.67 36.71
N ALA A 561 18.44 -9.29 36.27
CA ALA A 561 17.14 -9.23 36.96
C ALA A 561 17.24 -9.89 38.37
N GLU A 562 17.83 -11.06 38.47
CA GLU A 562 18.08 -11.75 39.75
C GLU A 562 18.90 -10.89 40.71
N ASN A 563 19.97 -10.24 40.24
CA ASN A 563 20.79 -9.34 41.03
C ASN A 563 20.01 -8.12 41.58
N LEU A 564 18.93 -7.73 40.91
CA LEU A 564 18.02 -6.66 41.31
C LEU A 564 16.83 -7.18 42.15
N GLY A 565 16.80 -8.47 42.49
CA GLY A 565 15.69 -9.09 43.23
C GLY A 565 14.40 -9.18 42.45
N LYS A 566 14.51 -9.27 41.13
CA LYS A 566 13.36 -9.42 40.22
C LYS A 566 13.23 -10.89 39.75
N GLU A 567 12.05 -11.23 39.19
CA GLU A 567 11.84 -12.50 38.50
C GLU A 567 12.86 -12.67 37.38
N ASN A 568 13.18 -13.91 37.02
CA ASN A 568 14.19 -14.20 36.00
C ASN A 568 13.64 -14.48 34.61
N ASP A 569 12.31 -14.52 34.42
CA ASP A 569 11.73 -14.71 33.10
C ASP A 569 11.74 -13.41 32.27
N CYS A 570 11.74 -13.57 30.96
CA CYS A 570 11.90 -12.47 30.01
C CYS A 570 10.68 -12.38 29.09
N LEU A 571 10.24 -11.16 28.79
CA LEU A 571 9.33 -10.87 27.69
C LEU A 571 10.14 -10.45 26.46
N PHE A 572 9.87 -11.06 25.30
CA PHE A 572 10.60 -10.80 24.06
C PHE A 572 9.71 -10.08 23.04
N ILE A 573 10.25 -9.05 22.38
CA ILE A 573 9.53 -8.30 21.34
C ILE A 573 10.49 -8.02 20.18
N GLY A 574 10.07 -8.33 18.95
CA GLY A 574 10.85 -8.11 17.71
C GLY A 574 9.96 -8.05 16.48
N ASP A 575 10.54 -7.74 15.31
CA ASP A 575 9.77 -7.53 14.09
C ASP A 575 9.80 -8.72 13.11
N LYS A 576 10.92 -9.46 12.98
CA LYS A 576 11.16 -10.49 11.95
C LYS A 576 11.22 -11.89 12.55
N GLY A 577 10.09 -12.36 13.07
CA GLY A 577 10.01 -13.64 13.77
C GLY A 577 9.93 -14.88 12.88
N GLN A 578 9.68 -14.75 11.58
CA GLN A 578 9.69 -15.87 10.65
C GLN A 578 11.07 -16.04 10.01
N TRP A 579 11.63 -17.26 10.02
CA TRP A 579 12.85 -17.58 9.28
C TRP A 579 12.67 -17.25 7.76
N PRO A 580 13.67 -16.62 7.10
CA PRO A 580 15.02 -16.27 7.54
C PRO A 580 15.13 -14.90 8.27
N GLY A 581 14.06 -14.37 8.81
CA GLY A 581 14.08 -13.12 9.60
C GLY A 581 15.07 -13.19 10.75
N ASN A 582 15.74 -12.08 11.02
CA ASN A 582 16.84 -12.01 11.99
C ASN A 582 16.41 -12.15 13.47
N ASP A 583 15.08 -12.09 13.76
CA ASP A 583 14.52 -12.29 15.10
C ASP A 583 13.94 -13.68 15.33
N TYR A 584 14.00 -14.58 14.35
CA TYR A 584 13.32 -15.86 14.47
C TYR A 584 13.75 -16.66 15.72
N GLN A 585 15.02 -16.57 16.12
CA GLN A 585 15.54 -17.21 17.34
C GLN A 585 15.00 -16.53 18.60
N LEU A 586 15.07 -15.20 18.67
CA LEU A 586 14.57 -14.40 19.78
C LEU A 586 13.07 -14.62 20.02
N LEU A 587 12.31 -14.68 18.94
CA LEU A 587 10.86 -14.82 18.96
C LEU A 587 10.38 -16.30 18.98
N SER A 588 11.29 -17.28 19.01
CA SER A 588 10.92 -18.68 19.26
C SER A 588 10.61 -18.96 20.74
N GLU A 589 10.99 -18.06 21.62
CA GLU A 589 10.73 -18.16 23.07
C GLU A 589 9.23 -18.09 23.39
N PRO A 590 8.74 -18.79 24.46
CA PRO A 590 7.31 -18.89 24.75
C PRO A 590 6.60 -17.57 25.02
N HIS A 591 7.28 -16.59 25.63
CA HIS A 591 6.73 -15.28 25.96
C HIS A 591 7.21 -14.23 24.97
N SER A 592 6.98 -14.48 23.68
CA SER A 592 7.43 -13.62 22.60
C SER A 592 6.29 -13.01 21.79
N LEU A 593 6.42 -11.73 21.49
CA LEU A 593 5.48 -10.93 20.72
C LEU A 593 6.16 -10.38 19.48
N SER A 594 5.57 -10.61 18.32
CA SER A 594 6.00 -9.93 17.10
C SER A 594 5.28 -8.59 16.93
N VAL A 595 5.97 -7.63 16.36
CA VAL A 595 5.39 -6.34 15.96
C VAL A 595 5.12 -6.27 14.46
N ASP A 596 5.61 -7.26 13.67
CA ASP A 596 5.37 -7.38 12.23
C ASP A 596 5.23 -8.84 11.81
N ASP A 597 6.29 -9.49 11.33
CA ASP A 597 6.25 -10.85 10.83
C ASP A 597 6.20 -11.89 11.96
N VAL A 598 5.28 -12.84 11.86
CA VAL A 598 5.09 -13.92 12.84
C VAL A 598 5.61 -15.25 12.31
N SER A 599 6.14 -16.09 13.19
CA SER A 599 6.50 -17.47 12.86
C SER A 599 5.24 -18.36 12.74
N PRO A 600 5.32 -19.53 12.07
CA PRO A 600 4.20 -20.47 12.01
C PRO A 600 3.97 -21.25 13.32
N LEU A 601 4.84 -21.09 14.34
CA LEU A 601 4.74 -21.79 15.62
C LEU A 601 3.56 -21.26 16.44
N ASN A 602 2.68 -22.15 16.91
CA ASN A 602 1.46 -21.77 17.64
C ASN A 602 1.69 -21.31 19.09
N GLU A 603 2.84 -21.60 19.69
CA GLU A 603 3.13 -21.34 21.10
C GLU A 603 3.91 -20.04 21.37
N SER A 604 4.47 -19.41 20.31
CA SER A 604 5.35 -18.23 20.43
C SER A 604 5.16 -17.26 19.27
N CYS A 605 5.79 -16.11 19.30
CA CYS A 605 5.85 -15.15 18.19
C CYS A 605 4.47 -14.74 17.67
N TRP A 606 3.55 -14.37 18.54
CA TRP A 606 2.25 -13.85 18.14
C TRP A 606 2.29 -12.33 17.96
N ASN A 607 1.64 -11.84 16.92
CA ASN A 607 1.29 -10.42 16.82
C ASN A 607 -0.16 -10.23 17.23
N ILE A 608 -0.36 -9.78 18.48
CA ILE A 608 -1.67 -9.59 19.12
C ILE A 608 -2.12 -8.12 19.14
N ALA A 609 -1.43 -7.22 18.42
CA ALA A 609 -1.86 -5.85 18.29
C ALA A 609 -3.14 -5.73 17.43
N ALA A 610 -3.89 -4.65 17.59
CA ALA A 610 -5.08 -4.38 16.80
C ALA A 610 -4.75 -4.27 15.30
N PRO A 611 -5.76 -4.40 14.39
CA PRO A 611 -5.54 -4.26 12.95
C PRO A 611 -4.73 -3.01 12.62
N SER A 612 -3.76 -3.16 11.71
CA SER A 612 -2.86 -2.10 11.22
C SER A 612 -1.93 -1.45 12.26
N ILE A 613 -1.87 -1.96 13.48
CA ILE A 613 -0.86 -1.54 14.46
C ILE A 613 0.34 -2.49 14.29
N LYS A 614 1.46 -1.95 13.78
CA LYS A 614 2.69 -2.69 13.48
C LYS A 614 3.92 -1.90 13.92
N ASN A 615 5.08 -2.55 13.89
CA ASN A 615 6.38 -1.95 14.17
C ASN A 615 6.39 -1.19 15.52
N VAL A 616 6.93 0.02 15.54
CA VAL A 616 7.06 0.85 16.75
C VAL A 616 5.73 1.06 17.47
N ASP A 617 4.63 1.27 16.73
CA ASP A 617 3.29 1.43 17.32
C ASP A 617 2.83 0.17 18.06
N ALA A 618 3.15 -1.02 17.53
CA ALA A 618 2.85 -2.28 18.21
C ALA A 618 3.75 -2.46 19.45
N THR A 619 5.01 -2.05 19.40
CA THR A 619 5.89 -2.02 20.57
C THR A 619 5.32 -1.13 21.66
N ILE A 620 4.91 0.09 21.32
CA ILE A 620 4.26 1.03 22.25
C ILE A 620 3.00 0.40 22.86
N TYR A 621 2.17 -0.24 22.03
CA TYR A 621 0.99 -0.93 22.51
C TYR A 621 1.35 -2.02 23.52
N TYR A 622 2.33 -2.89 23.23
CA TYR A 622 2.74 -3.95 24.15
C TYR A 622 3.36 -3.40 25.45
N LEU A 623 4.22 -2.41 25.35
CA LEU A 623 4.78 -1.74 26.52
C LEU A 623 3.70 -1.06 27.38
N SER A 624 2.64 -0.52 26.75
CA SER A 624 1.49 0.05 27.46
C SER A 624 0.64 -0.99 28.21
N CYS A 625 0.76 -2.28 27.83
CA CYS A 625 0.10 -3.40 28.48
C CYS A 625 0.85 -3.92 29.72
N LEU A 626 2.02 -3.37 30.07
CA LEU A 626 2.81 -3.78 31.22
C LEU A 626 2.28 -3.17 32.51
N GLU A 627 2.01 -4.02 33.49
CA GLU A 627 1.74 -3.63 34.88
C GLU A 627 2.94 -3.95 35.75
N TYR A 628 3.50 -2.94 36.45
CA TYR A 628 4.69 -3.06 37.28
C TYR A 628 4.31 -3.39 38.72
N LYS A 629 4.92 -4.44 39.28
CA LYS A 629 4.85 -4.83 40.69
C LYS A 629 6.27 -4.77 41.27
N PRO A 630 6.47 -4.78 42.60
CA PRO A 630 7.80 -4.63 43.18
C PRO A 630 8.86 -5.60 42.62
N ASN A 631 8.49 -6.88 42.38
CA ASN A 631 9.44 -7.91 41.97
C ASN A 631 9.24 -8.43 40.56
N HIS A 632 8.13 -8.07 39.87
CA HIS A 632 7.82 -8.58 38.54
C HIS A 632 6.95 -7.64 37.75
N ILE A 633 6.98 -7.85 36.43
CA ILE A 633 6.10 -7.24 35.45
C ILE A 633 5.01 -8.28 35.08
N LYS A 634 3.78 -7.84 34.92
CA LYS A 634 2.69 -8.62 34.33
C LYS A 634 2.25 -8.00 33.00
N PHE A 635 1.90 -8.85 32.05
CA PHE A 635 1.28 -8.40 30.80
C PHE A 635 -0.26 -8.45 30.94
N LYS A 636 -0.93 -7.33 30.69
CA LYS A 636 -2.39 -7.24 30.76
C LYS A 636 -2.93 -6.76 29.43
N LEU A 637 -3.53 -7.67 28.68
CA LEU A 637 -4.15 -7.35 27.39
C LEU A 637 -5.31 -6.36 27.60
N LYS A 638 -5.30 -5.25 26.81
CA LYS A 638 -6.27 -4.13 26.90
C LYS A 638 -7.40 -4.27 25.87
#